data_0f3a4a2ba774ee920dbc1b916ec3a85d
#
_entry.id   0f3a4a2ba774ee920dbc1b916ec3a85d
#
_cell.length_a   1.000
_cell.length_b   1.000
_cell.length_c   1.000
_cell.angle_alpha   90.00
_cell.angle_beta   90.00
_cell.angle_gamma   90.00
#
_symmetry.space_group_name_H-M   'P 1'
#
loop_
_entity.id
_entity.type
_entity.pdbx_description
1 polymer ?
#
loop_
_entity_poly.entity_id
_entity_poly.type
_entity_poly.pdbx_seq_one_letter_code
_entity_poly.pdbx_strand_id
1 'polypeptide(L)'
;MVRSGNKAAVVLCMDVGFTMSNSFPGEESPFEQAKKVITMFVQRQVFAENKDEIALVLFGTDGTDNPLSGGDQYQNITVHRHLMLPDFDLLEDIESKIQPGSQQADFLDALIVSMDVIQHETIGKKFEKRHIEIFTDLSSRFSKSQLDIIIHSLKKCDISLQFFLPFSLDKEGGSGDRGDGPFLLGGHGPSFPLKGITEQQKEGLEIVKMVMISLEGEDGLDEIYSFSESLRKLCVFKKIERHSIHWPCRLTIGSNLSIRIAAYKSILQERVKKTWTVVDAKTLKKEDIQKETVYCLNDDDETEILKEDIIQGFRYGSDIVPFSKVDEEQMKYKSEGKCFSVLGFCKSSQVQRRFFMGNQVLKVFAARDDEAAAVALSSLIHALNDLDMVAIVRYAYDKRANPQVGVAFPHIKHNYECLVYVQLPFMEDLRQYMFSSLKNSKKYAPTEAQLNAVDALIDSMSLAKKDEKTNTLEDMFPTTKIPNPRFQRLFQCLLHRALHPREPLPPIQQHIWNMLNPPTEVTKKSQIPLSKIKTLFPLIEAKKKDQVIAQDVFQDNHEDGPTAKKLKTEEGGAHFSISSLAEGSVTSVGSVNPAENFRVLVKQKKASFEEASNQLINHIEQFLDTNETLYFMKSMDCIRAFREEAIKFSEEQRFNNFLKALREKVESKQLNHFWEIVVQDGITLITKEEASGSSVTAEEAKKFLAPKEKPSEDTAAAFEEGGDVEDLLDMI
;
A
#
# COMPACT_ATOMS: atom_id res chain seq x y z
N MET A 1 -14.04 8.08 18.52
CA MET A 1 -13.01 9.10 18.84
C MET A 1 -11.79 8.80 17.98
N VAL A 2 -11.62 9.56 16.92
CA VAL A 2 -10.41 9.53 16.08
C VAL A 2 -9.26 10.02 16.97
N ARG A 3 -8.30 9.15 17.30
CA ARG A 3 -7.08 9.57 18.01
C ARG A 3 -6.33 10.51 17.06
N SER A 4 -6.26 11.79 17.41
CA SER A 4 -5.45 12.78 16.71
C SER A 4 -4.02 12.24 16.68
N GLY A 5 -3.46 12.06 15.48
CA GLY A 5 -2.06 11.70 15.34
C GLY A 5 -1.19 12.78 15.98
N ASN A 6 -0.05 12.37 16.52
CA ASN A 6 0.97 13.23 17.11
C ASN A 6 1.30 14.38 16.14
N LYS A 7 1.06 15.62 16.54
CA LYS A 7 1.27 16.83 15.76
C LYS A 7 2.40 17.63 16.39
N ALA A 8 3.40 18.00 15.58
CA ALA A 8 4.50 18.86 16.01
C ALA A 8 4.37 20.27 15.45
N ALA A 9 4.88 21.26 16.20
CA ALA A 9 5.10 22.62 15.74
C ALA A 9 6.61 22.81 15.53
N VAL A 10 7.00 23.15 14.31
CA VAL A 10 8.41 23.29 13.92
C VAL A 10 8.65 24.69 13.40
N VAL A 11 9.66 25.36 13.92
CA VAL A 11 10.15 26.64 13.37
C VAL A 11 11.49 26.40 12.71
N LEU A 12 11.56 26.67 11.40
CA LEU A 12 12.81 26.72 10.63
C LEU A 12 13.36 28.14 10.70
N CYS A 13 14.49 28.31 11.34
CA CYS A 13 15.13 29.60 11.53
C CYS A 13 16.42 29.68 10.69
N MET A 14 16.40 30.41 9.57
CA MET A 14 17.47 30.41 8.58
C MET A 14 18.22 31.73 8.57
N ASP A 15 19.54 31.67 8.68
CA ASP A 15 20.47 32.76 8.44
C ASP A 15 20.53 33.06 6.93
N VAL A 16 20.20 34.29 6.56
CA VAL A 16 20.31 34.76 5.19
C VAL A 16 21.32 35.91 5.09
N GLY A 17 22.07 36.21 6.17
CA GLY A 17 23.04 37.26 6.23
C GLY A 17 24.15 37.10 5.20
N PHE A 18 24.86 38.22 4.90
CA PHE A 18 25.82 38.25 3.80
C PHE A 18 26.96 37.22 3.95
N THR A 19 27.33 36.82 5.17
CA THR A 19 28.39 35.83 5.41
C THR A 19 28.01 34.44 4.89
N MET A 20 26.73 34.09 4.92
CA MET A 20 26.22 32.85 4.39
C MET A 20 26.42 32.69 2.86
N SER A 21 26.59 33.78 2.15
CA SER A 21 26.86 33.79 0.71
C SER A 21 28.34 33.60 0.35
N ASN A 22 29.24 33.65 1.33
CA ASN A 22 30.64 33.46 1.09
C ASN A 22 30.99 32.02 0.79
N SER A 23 31.56 31.74 -0.37
CA SER A 23 32.05 30.42 -0.78
C SER A 23 33.38 30.49 -1.49
N PHE A 24 34.13 29.39 -1.47
CA PHE A 24 35.31 29.27 -2.33
C PHE A 24 34.91 29.06 -3.78
N PRO A 25 35.74 29.50 -4.76
CA PRO A 25 35.44 29.27 -6.17
C PRO A 25 35.19 27.79 -6.48
N GLY A 26 34.01 27.50 -7.02
CA GLY A 26 33.61 26.15 -7.37
C GLY A 26 32.89 25.36 -6.25
N GLU A 27 32.73 25.95 -5.08
CA GLU A 27 31.95 25.37 -3.97
C GLU A 27 30.62 26.10 -3.80
N GLU A 28 29.62 25.36 -3.33
CA GLU A 28 28.29 25.87 -3.07
C GLU A 28 28.28 26.65 -1.74
N SER A 29 27.66 27.83 -1.74
CA SER A 29 27.61 28.70 -0.54
C SER A 29 26.83 28.02 0.61
N PRO A 30 27.17 28.35 1.87
CA PRO A 30 26.39 27.91 3.03
C PRO A 30 24.91 28.26 2.89
N PHE A 31 24.56 29.41 2.32
CA PHE A 31 23.19 29.80 2.02
C PHE A 31 22.48 28.80 1.10
N GLU A 32 23.08 28.42 -0.03
CA GLU A 32 22.51 27.48 -0.96
C GLU A 32 22.39 26.07 -0.34
N GLN A 33 23.36 25.65 0.46
CA GLN A 33 23.31 24.39 1.16
C GLN A 33 22.18 24.37 2.20
N ALA A 34 22.03 25.41 3.03
CA ALA A 34 20.95 25.54 4.01
C ALA A 34 19.58 25.55 3.32
N LYS A 35 19.43 26.33 2.24
CA LYS A 35 18.23 26.40 1.42
C LYS A 35 17.82 25.02 0.88
N LYS A 36 18.79 24.22 0.39
CA LYS A 36 18.55 22.85 -0.06
C LYS A 36 18.11 21.92 1.08
N VAL A 37 18.75 22.04 2.27
CA VAL A 37 18.34 21.23 3.44
C VAL A 37 16.90 21.53 3.79
N ILE A 38 16.54 22.81 3.90
CA ILE A 38 15.17 23.24 4.22
C ILE A 38 14.18 22.80 3.16
N THR A 39 14.50 22.98 1.86
CA THR A 39 13.64 22.53 0.75
C THR A 39 13.37 21.03 0.84
N MET A 40 14.41 20.21 1.06
CA MET A 40 14.26 18.76 1.19
C MET A 40 13.46 18.36 2.44
N PHE A 41 13.62 19.09 3.53
CA PHE A 41 12.83 18.85 4.75
C PHE A 41 11.35 19.15 4.51
N VAL A 42 11.04 20.36 4.02
CA VAL A 42 9.66 20.79 3.74
C VAL A 42 8.99 19.88 2.70
N GLN A 43 9.72 19.51 1.63
CA GLN A 43 9.25 18.56 0.62
C GLN A 43 8.78 17.24 1.26
N ARG A 44 9.54 16.71 2.22
CA ARG A 44 9.16 15.47 2.91
C ARG A 44 7.86 15.63 3.68
N GLN A 45 7.69 16.75 4.36
CA GLN A 45 6.50 17.04 5.15
C GLN A 45 5.27 17.14 4.24
N VAL A 46 5.39 17.82 3.09
CA VAL A 46 4.31 17.95 2.10
C VAL A 46 3.92 16.59 1.52
N PHE A 47 4.89 15.79 1.04
CA PHE A 47 4.59 14.47 0.43
C PHE A 47 4.14 13.42 1.43
N ALA A 48 4.52 13.55 2.69
CA ALA A 48 4.08 12.64 3.73
C ALA A 48 2.66 12.93 4.22
N GLU A 49 2.03 14.03 3.75
CA GLU A 49 0.74 14.50 4.27
C GLU A 49 0.77 14.59 5.80
N ASN A 50 1.90 15.08 6.34
CA ASN A 50 2.06 15.18 7.77
C ASN A 50 1.17 16.31 8.32
N LYS A 51 0.72 16.15 9.56
CA LYS A 51 -0.11 17.15 10.25
C LYS A 51 0.74 18.17 11.03
N ASP A 52 2.07 18.09 10.94
CA ASP A 52 2.96 19.04 11.58
C ASP A 52 2.80 20.42 10.93
N GLU A 53 2.81 21.46 11.75
CA GLU A 53 2.79 22.84 11.27
C GLU A 53 4.21 23.38 11.26
N ILE A 54 4.55 24.13 10.20
CA ILE A 54 5.88 24.68 9.99
C ILE A 54 5.78 26.21 9.88
N ALA A 55 6.64 26.91 10.61
CA ALA A 55 6.90 28.34 10.44
C ALA A 55 8.31 28.55 9.89
N LEU A 56 8.53 29.67 9.21
CA LEU A 56 9.83 30.06 8.65
C LEU A 56 10.20 31.45 9.14
N VAL A 57 11.31 31.54 9.86
CA VAL A 57 11.92 32.78 10.36
C VAL A 57 13.24 32.96 9.64
N LEU A 58 13.46 34.14 9.12
CA LEU A 58 14.72 34.54 8.44
C LEU A 58 15.43 35.60 9.28
N PHE A 59 16.73 35.51 9.43
CA PHE A 59 17.53 36.53 10.10
C PHE A 59 18.77 36.94 9.28
N GLY A 60 19.23 38.13 9.46
CA GLY A 60 20.19 38.78 8.53
C GLY A 60 19.49 39.35 7.31
N THR A 61 18.20 39.62 7.37
CA THR A 61 17.37 40.21 6.31
C THR A 61 17.60 41.72 6.21
N ASP A 62 17.33 42.29 5.04
CA ASP A 62 17.45 43.75 4.82
C ASP A 62 16.33 44.55 5.52
N GLY A 63 15.22 43.89 5.82
CA GLY A 63 14.08 44.45 6.55
C GLY A 63 13.88 43.78 7.89
N THR A 64 12.99 44.35 8.69
CA THR A 64 12.56 43.78 9.99
C THR A 64 11.03 43.62 10.00
N ASP A 65 10.57 42.42 10.21
CA ASP A 65 9.14 42.12 10.35
C ASP A 65 8.94 40.98 11.36
N ASN A 66 8.81 41.31 12.63
CA ASN A 66 8.54 40.37 13.68
C ASN A 66 7.79 41.04 14.86
N PRO A 67 7.01 40.29 15.66
CA PRO A 67 6.19 40.83 16.74
C PRO A 67 6.96 41.49 17.87
N LEU A 68 8.25 41.17 18.04
CA LEU A 68 9.11 41.66 19.12
C LEU A 68 9.92 42.87 18.71
N SER A 69 9.88 43.28 17.43
CA SER A 69 10.64 44.38 16.93
C SER A 69 10.22 45.72 17.57
N GLY A 70 11.14 46.39 18.26
CA GLY A 70 10.91 47.68 18.92
C GLY A 70 12.23 48.43 19.16
N GLY A 71 12.32 49.65 18.69
CA GLY A 71 13.56 50.43 18.77
C GLY A 71 14.72 49.74 18.04
N ASP A 72 15.82 49.49 18.76
CA ASP A 72 17.02 48.82 18.22
C ASP A 72 17.07 47.32 18.51
N GLN A 73 15.97 46.71 19.02
CA GLN A 73 15.93 45.28 19.39
C GLN A 73 15.32 44.45 18.29
N TYR A 74 15.83 43.20 18.13
CA TYR A 74 15.35 42.19 17.18
C TYR A 74 15.31 42.67 15.73
N GLN A 75 16.30 43.51 15.34
CA GLN A 75 16.42 44.08 14.00
C GLN A 75 16.94 43.04 13.00
N ASN A 76 16.58 43.19 11.71
CA ASN A 76 16.97 42.33 10.62
C ASN A 76 16.51 40.86 10.78
N ILE A 77 15.36 40.66 11.45
CA ILE A 77 14.71 39.39 11.63
C ILE A 77 13.27 39.48 11.10
N THR A 78 12.90 38.57 10.24
CA THR A 78 11.59 38.56 9.58
C THR A 78 10.89 37.21 9.79
N VAL A 79 9.67 37.21 10.28
CA VAL A 79 8.79 36.04 10.28
C VAL A 79 8.20 35.91 8.87
N HIS A 80 8.86 35.15 8.01
CA HIS A 80 8.47 35.00 6.61
C HIS A 80 7.17 34.23 6.48
N ARG A 81 6.96 33.19 7.33
CA ARG A 81 5.74 32.41 7.35
C ARG A 81 5.39 31.97 8.77
N HIS A 82 4.14 32.19 9.11
CA HIS A 82 3.55 31.76 10.36
C HIS A 82 3.28 30.25 10.42
N LEU A 83 3.00 29.70 11.61
CA LEU A 83 2.83 28.28 11.85
C LEU A 83 1.58 27.73 11.15
N MET A 84 1.77 27.01 10.08
CA MET A 84 0.70 26.38 9.28
C MET A 84 1.18 25.10 8.62
N LEU A 85 0.22 24.31 8.06
CA LEU A 85 0.57 23.11 7.33
C LEU A 85 1.48 23.45 6.14
N PRO A 86 2.57 22.68 5.93
CA PRO A 86 3.45 22.88 4.79
C PRO A 86 2.73 22.54 3.48
N ASP A 87 2.89 23.39 2.49
CA ASP A 87 2.29 23.29 1.16
C ASP A 87 3.30 23.59 0.06
N PHE A 88 2.86 23.56 -1.19
CA PHE A 88 3.71 23.90 -2.34
C PHE A 88 4.04 25.40 -2.38
N ASP A 89 3.18 26.25 -1.85
CA ASP A 89 3.45 27.71 -1.79
C ASP A 89 4.68 28.00 -0.92
N LEU A 90 4.85 27.26 0.19
CA LEU A 90 6.06 27.35 1.01
C LEU A 90 7.31 26.92 0.22
N LEU A 91 7.22 25.84 -0.57
CA LEU A 91 8.35 25.38 -1.39
C LEU A 91 8.70 26.39 -2.48
N GLU A 92 7.71 27.00 -3.12
CA GLU A 92 7.89 28.06 -4.12
C GLU A 92 8.50 29.33 -3.49
N ASP A 93 8.04 29.69 -2.29
CA ASP A 93 8.59 30.82 -1.54
C ASP A 93 10.06 30.59 -1.19
N ILE A 94 10.41 29.41 -0.70
CA ILE A 94 11.82 29.08 -0.40
C ILE A 94 12.66 29.16 -1.68
N GLU A 95 12.17 28.62 -2.80
CA GLU A 95 12.94 28.60 -4.05
C GLU A 95 13.12 29.98 -4.68
N SER A 96 12.04 30.79 -4.74
CA SER A 96 11.98 32.02 -5.52
C SER A 96 12.17 33.30 -4.71
N LYS A 97 11.64 33.35 -3.47
CA LYS A 97 11.58 34.61 -2.69
C LYS A 97 12.71 34.74 -1.68
N ILE A 98 13.25 33.64 -1.16
CA ILE A 98 14.37 33.72 -0.21
C ILE A 98 15.66 34.00 -0.96
N GLN A 99 16.21 35.16 -0.72
CA GLN A 99 17.44 35.65 -1.29
C GLN A 99 18.43 36.00 -0.17
N PRO A 100 19.76 36.01 -0.44
CA PRO A 100 20.74 36.48 0.53
C PRO A 100 20.48 37.91 0.92
N GLY A 101 20.51 38.22 2.22
CA GLY A 101 20.44 39.56 2.75
C GLY A 101 21.81 40.24 2.76
N SER A 102 21.83 41.57 2.93
CA SER A 102 23.03 42.37 3.06
C SER A 102 23.43 42.70 4.51
N GLN A 103 22.55 42.31 5.45
CA GLN A 103 22.71 42.60 6.88
C GLN A 103 23.19 41.37 7.65
N GLN A 104 23.43 41.53 8.93
CA GLN A 104 23.64 40.46 9.90
C GLN A 104 22.67 40.63 11.06
N ALA A 105 22.33 39.55 11.73
CA ALA A 105 21.52 39.55 12.96
C ALA A 105 22.10 38.56 13.96
N ASP A 106 21.77 38.78 15.23
CA ASP A 106 22.13 37.86 16.31
C ASP A 106 21.28 36.59 16.24
N PHE A 107 21.91 35.41 16.17
CA PHE A 107 21.20 34.12 16.13
C PHE A 107 20.44 33.85 17.44
N LEU A 108 20.89 34.42 18.58
CA LEU A 108 20.15 34.30 19.86
C LEU A 108 18.89 35.16 19.84
N ASP A 109 18.92 36.34 19.22
CA ASP A 109 17.71 37.13 19.00
C ASP A 109 16.73 36.44 18.07
N ALA A 110 17.24 35.81 17.01
CA ALA A 110 16.41 35.00 16.10
C ALA A 110 15.80 33.79 16.79
N LEU A 111 16.53 33.18 17.74
CA LEU A 111 15.99 32.11 18.59
C LEU A 111 14.86 32.62 19.50
N ILE A 112 15.00 33.80 20.08
CA ILE A 112 13.96 34.43 20.90
C ILE A 112 12.69 34.69 20.08
N VAL A 113 12.83 35.27 18.88
CA VAL A 113 11.69 35.47 17.96
C VAL A 113 11.06 34.16 17.58
N SER A 114 11.84 33.12 17.29
CA SER A 114 11.32 31.76 16.97
C SER A 114 10.55 31.14 18.16
N MET A 115 11.03 31.34 19.39
CA MET A 115 10.34 30.91 20.60
C MET A 115 9.01 31.64 20.78
N ASP A 116 8.98 32.94 20.52
CA ASP A 116 7.77 33.77 20.59
C ASP A 116 6.71 33.27 19.60
N VAL A 117 7.09 33.02 18.35
CA VAL A 117 6.22 32.43 17.32
C VAL A 117 5.62 31.11 17.81
N ILE A 118 6.43 30.18 18.34
CA ILE A 118 5.92 28.92 18.86
C ILE A 118 4.96 29.16 20.03
N GLN A 119 5.35 30.00 20.98
CA GLN A 119 4.54 30.22 22.18
C GLN A 119 3.17 30.81 21.84
N HIS A 120 3.12 31.85 21.02
CA HIS A 120 1.85 32.51 20.70
C HIS A 120 0.97 31.68 19.75
N GLU A 121 1.53 31.03 18.75
CA GLU A 121 0.74 30.34 17.73
C GLU A 121 0.31 28.93 18.10
N THR A 122 0.89 28.36 19.15
CA THR A 122 0.44 27.06 19.71
C THR A 122 -0.63 27.20 20.79
N ILE A 123 -1.00 28.42 21.21
CA ILE A 123 -2.04 28.66 22.21
C ILE A 123 -3.38 28.11 21.71
N GLY A 124 -4.02 27.27 22.51
CA GLY A 124 -5.30 26.65 22.18
C GLY A 124 -5.25 25.49 21.21
N LYS A 125 -4.08 25.18 20.62
CA LYS A 125 -3.86 24.04 19.75
C LYS A 125 -3.14 22.92 20.52
N LYS A 126 -3.44 21.65 20.20
CA LYS A 126 -2.75 20.48 20.81
C LYS A 126 -1.57 20.08 19.94
N PHE A 127 -0.37 20.35 20.39
CA PHE A 127 0.88 19.84 19.83
C PHE A 127 1.55 18.92 20.85
N GLU A 128 2.15 17.84 20.38
CA GLU A 128 2.90 16.90 21.21
C GLU A 128 4.35 17.32 21.37
N LYS A 129 4.91 17.95 20.32
CA LYS A 129 6.29 18.43 20.29
C LYS A 129 6.34 19.86 19.77
N ARG A 130 7.27 20.62 20.31
CA ARG A 130 7.65 21.95 19.82
C ARG A 130 9.13 21.92 19.51
N HIS A 131 9.51 22.37 18.34
CA HIS A 131 10.86 22.19 17.83
C HIS A 131 11.34 23.42 17.07
N ILE A 132 12.60 23.81 17.26
CA ILE A 132 13.26 24.90 16.52
C ILE A 132 14.52 24.31 15.86
N GLU A 133 14.66 24.55 14.55
CA GLU A 133 15.83 24.18 13.75
C GLU A 133 16.53 25.47 13.29
N ILE A 134 17.79 25.67 13.67
CA ILE A 134 18.57 26.87 13.34
C ILE A 134 19.63 26.51 12.31
N PHE A 135 19.63 27.23 11.20
CA PHE A 135 20.57 27.10 10.08
C PHE A 135 21.45 28.36 10.02
N THR A 136 22.72 28.27 10.39
CA THR A 136 23.63 29.44 10.48
C THR A 136 25.09 29.05 10.29
N ASP A 137 25.92 29.99 9.91
CA ASP A 137 27.37 29.86 9.87
C ASP A 137 28.06 30.34 11.16
N LEU A 138 27.30 30.85 12.13
CA LEU A 138 27.78 31.44 13.39
C LEU A 138 28.78 32.61 13.20
N SER A 139 28.80 33.27 12.05
CA SER A 139 29.72 34.34 11.77
C SER A 139 29.26 35.72 12.29
N SER A 140 27.97 35.87 12.59
CA SER A 140 27.41 37.11 13.11
C SER A 140 27.78 37.34 14.59
N ARG A 141 27.81 38.65 14.98
CA ARG A 141 27.99 38.99 16.41
C ARG A 141 26.76 38.65 17.19
N PHE A 142 26.92 38.18 18.42
CA PHE A 142 25.83 37.81 19.31
C PHE A 142 26.06 38.35 20.74
N SER A 143 24.96 38.51 21.48
CA SER A 143 24.99 38.99 22.88
C SER A 143 24.69 37.87 23.85
N LYS A 144 25.59 37.64 24.82
CA LYS A 144 25.43 36.60 25.86
C LYS A 144 24.54 37.04 27.02
N SER A 145 24.06 38.28 27.03
CA SER A 145 23.37 38.87 28.19
C SER A 145 22.04 38.16 28.58
N GLN A 146 21.41 37.48 27.65
CA GLN A 146 20.10 36.82 27.86
C GLN A 146 20.17 35.27 27.82
N LEU A 147 21.37 34.69 27.75
CA LEU A 147 21.56 33.25 27.50
C LEU A 147 20.87 32.38 28.54
N ASP A 148 20.99 32.71 29.83
CA ASP A 148 20.36 31.97 30.92
C ASP A 148 18.83 32.02 30.86
N ILE A 149 18.29 33.17 30.43
CA ILE A 149 16.86 33.37 30.26
C ILE A 149 16.34 32.54 29.08
N ILE A 150 17.10 32.48 27.98
CA ILE A 150 16.79 31.65 26.80
C ILE A 150 16.72 30.19 27.18
N ILE A 151 17.77 29.66 27.85
CA ILE A 151 17.83 28.26 28.29
C ILE A 151 16.67 27.93 29.23
N HIS A 152 16.39 28.81 30.19
CA HIS A 152 15.28 28.62 31.13
C HIS A 152 13.93 28.56 30.39
N SER A 153 13.73 29.43 29.43
CA SER A 153 12.48 29.53 28.68
C SER A 153 12.28 28.35 27.76
N LEU A 154 13.33 27.85 27.09
CA LEU A 154 13.29 26.62 26.27
C LEU A 154 12.85 25.41 27.12
N LYS A 155 13.47 25.23 28.29
CA LYS A 155 13.08 24.17 29.24
C LYS A 155 11.66 24.29 29.73
N LYS A 156 11.24 25.50 30.13
CA LYS A 156 9.89 25.77 30.66
C LYS A 156 8.79 25.49 29.63
N CYS A 157 9.07 25.79 28.36
CA CYS A 157 8.10 25.62 27.26
C CYS A 157 8.19 24.27 26.57
N ASP A 158 9.08 23.38 27.02
CA ASP A 158 9.36 22.07 26.41
C ASP A 158 9.61 22.17 24.90
N ILE A 159 10.56 23.05 24.54
CA ILE A 159 10.99 23.31 23.18
C ILE A 159 12.33 22.63 22.96
N SER A 160 12.39 21.66 22.04
CA SER A 160 13.63 21.05 21.59
C SER A 160 14.31 21.90 20.50
N LEU A 161 15.64 21.82 20.44
CA LEU A 161 16.44 22.66 19.58
C LEU A 161 17.44 21.81 18.77
N GLN A 162 17.66 22.18 17.50
CA GLN A 162 18.70 21.59 16.64
C GLN A 162 19.45 22.68 15.92
N PHE A 163 20.77 22.48 15.73
CA PHE A 163 21.60 23.37 14.95
C PHE A 163 22.15 22.71 13.70
N PHE A 164 22.12 23.43 12.61
CA PHE A 164 22.66 23.03 11.31
C PHE A 164 23.74 24.03 10.90
N LEU A 165 24.97 23.55 10.68
CA LEU A 165 26.15 24.33 10.46
C LEU A 165 26.84 23.97 9.13
N PRO A 166 27.60 24.87 8.48
CA PRO A 166 28.33 24.55 7.25
C PRO A 166 29.58 23.66 7.49
N PHE A 167 29.96 23.39 8.73
CA PHE A 167 31.13 22.59 9.10
C PHE A 167 30.73 21.45 10.06
N SER A 168 31.54 20.39 10.06
CA SER A 168 31.34 19.22 10.96
C SER A 168 32.07 19.40 12.28
N LEU A 169 31.47 18.92 13.37
CA LEU A 169 32.17 18.75 14.64
C LEU A 169 33.01 17.48 14.52
N ASP A 170 34.35 17.61 14.39
CA ASP A 170 35.24 16.47 14.51
C ASP A 170 35.15 15.94 15.93
N LYS A 171 34.66 14.71 16.09
CA LYS A 171 34.75 13.98 17.37
C LYS A 171 36.23 13.61 17.55
N GLU A 172 36.98 14.44 18.28
CA GLU A 172 38.31 14.08 18.72
C GLU A 172 38.25 12.78 19.53
N GLY A 173 38.77 11.69 18.96
CA GLY A 173 39.25 10.52 19.70
C GLY A 173 38.21 9.64 20.33
N GLY A 174 37.13 9.30 19.67
CA GLY A 174 36.21 8.27 20.14
C GLY A 174 35.84 7.32 18.99
N SER A 175 36.56 6.21 18.91
CA SER A 175 36.16 5.03 18.13
C SER A 175 34.81 4.51 18.65
N GLY A 176 33.73 5.02 18.10
CA GLY A 176 32.38 4.56 18.40
C GLY A 176 31.57 4.64 17.13
N ASP A 177 31.70 3.60 16.35
CA ASP A 177 30.88 3.29 15.20
C ASP A 177 29.39 3.29 15.57
N ARG A 178 28.66 4.30 15.11
CA ARG A 178 27.22 4.19 14.86
C ARG A 178 26.96 4.65 13.44
N GLY A 179 27.51 3.88 12.51
CA GLY A 179 27.20 4.01 11.09
C GLY A 179 25.79 3.56 10.78
N ASP A 180 24.80 4.42 10.93
CA ASP A 180 23.46 4.21 10.46
C ASP A 180 23.21 4.98 9.16
N GLY A 181 23.80 4.53 8.06
CA GLY A 181 23.47 5.04 6.74
C GLY A 181 23.91 4.09 5.64
N PRO A 182 23.05 3.81 4.63
CA PRO A 182 23.50 3.06 3.48
C PRO A 182 24.60 3.85 2.78
N PHE A 183 25.67 3.16 2.43
CA PHE A 183 26.78 3.63 1.61
C PHE A 183 26.29 4.11 0.24
N LEU A 184 25.82 5.34 0.16
CA LEU A 184 25.40 5.97 -1.09
C LEU A 184 26.15 7.27 -1.23
N LEU A 185 27.19 7.22 -2.01
CA LEU A 185 28.00 8.28 -2.57
C LEU A 185 29.49 8.18 -2.16
N GLY A 186 30.24 7.48 -3.02
CA GLY A 186 31.66 7.72 -3.18
C GLY A 186 31.87 9.10 -3.80
N GLY A 187 31.87 10.09 -2.96
CA GLY A 187 32.32 11.43 -3.23
C GLY A 187 32.88 11.91 -1.92
N HIS A 188 34.19 12.01 -1.81
CA HIS A 188 34.83 12.83 -0.81
C HIS A 188 34.36 14.27 -1.07
N GLY A 189 33.23 14.66 -0.47
CA GLY A 189 32.98 16.07 -0.22
C GLY A 189 34.04 16.53 0.79
N PRO A 190 34.66 17.68 0.63
CA PRO A 190 35.61 18.17 1.59
C PRO A 190 34.93 18.34 2.94
N SER A 191 35.29 17.47 3.90
CA SER A 191 35.10 17.78 5.31
C SER A 191 36.06 18.91 5.58
N PHE A 192 35.55 20.11 5.84
CA PHE A 192 36.38 21.21 6.29
C PHE A 192 36.98 20.80 7.66
N PRO A 193 38.30 20.62 7.75
CA PRO A 193 38.91 20.49 9.05
C PRO A 193 38.71 21.81 9.79
N LEU A 194 38.60 21.80 11.10
CA LEU A 194 38.56 22.94 12.03
C LEU A 194 39.63 24.04 11.75
N LYS A 195 40.56 23.80 10.87
CA LYS A 195 41.65 24.72 10.42
C LYS A 195 41.23 25.91 9.59
N GLY A 196 39.94 26.20 9.42
CA GLY A 196 39.45 27.38 8.66
C GLY A 196 38.37 28.19 9.37
N ILE A 197 37.99 27.80 10.60
CA ILE A 197 36.92 28.47 11.35
C ILE A 197 37.44 29.73 12.01
N THR A 198 36.73 30.85 11.86
CA THR A 198 37.08 32.14 12.47
C THR A 198 36.91 32.06 14.01
N GLU A 199 37.58 33.01 14.72
CA GLU A 199 37.44 33.09 16.19
C GLU A 199 35.97 33.34 16.60
N GLN A 200 35.23 34.15 15.83
CA GLN A 200 33.80 34.40 16.04
C GLN A 200 32.95 33.12 15.94
N GLN A 201 33.24 32.31 14.94
CA GLN A 201 32.54 31.02 14.76
C GLN A 201 32.87 30.02 15.86
N LYS A 202 34.11 30.01 16.36
CA LYS A 202 34.48 29.17 17.51
C LYS A 202 33.73 29.59 18.77
N GLU A 203 33.69 30.90 19.04
CA GLU A 203 32.94 31.44 20.17
C GLU A 203 31.45 31.13 20.07
N GLY A 204 30.85 31.28 18.88
CA GLY A 204 29.47 30.89 18.60
C GLY A 204 29.23 29.40 18.84
N LEU A 205 30.16 28.55 18.37
CA LEU A 205 30.07 27.09 18.56
C LEU A 205 30.15 26.70 20.04
N GLU A 206 30.98 27.35 20.85
CA GLU A 206 31.02 27.12 22.29
C GLU A 206 29.69 27.45 22.97
N ILE A 207 29.06 28.55 22.57
CA ILE A 207 27.72 28.93 23.06
C ILE A 207 26.69 27.88 22.64
N VAL A 208 26.67 27.47 21.38
CA VAL A 208 25.78 26.41 20.90
C VAL A 208 25.94 25.11 21.74
N LYS A 209 27.19 24.67 21.93
CA LYS A 209 27.48 23.48 22.78
C LYS A 209 26.96 23.68 24.20
N MET A 210 27.20 24.85 24.81
CA MET A 210 26.72 25.17 26.15
C MET A 210 25.19 25.10 26.26
N VAL A 211 24.48 25.67 25.28
CA VAL A 211 23.01 25.61 25.22
C VAL A 211 22.53 24.17 25.11
N MET A 212 23.08 23.40 24.18
CA MET A 212 22.67 22.02 23.93
C MET A 212 22.95 21.10 25.14
N ILE A 213 24.13 21.21 25.74
CA ILE A 213 24.47 20.46 26.97
C ILE A 213 23.53 20.88 28.12
N SER A 214 23.21 22.16 28.21
CA SER A 214 22.28 22.64 29.24
C SER A 214 20.86 22.11 29.05
N LEU A 215 20.40 21.86 27.82
CA LEU A 215 19.05 21.36 27.51
C LEU A 215 18.94 19.84 27.73
N GLU A 216 19.85 19.07 27.13
CA GLU A 216 19.73 17.60 27.00
C GLU A 216 20.95 16.84 27.54
N GLY A 217 21.89 17.51 28.23
CA GLY A 217 23.12 16.90 28.71
C GLY A 217 24.11 16.62 27.55
N GLU A 218 24.95 15.62 27.72
CA GLU A 218 25.93 15.23 26.69
C GLU A 218 25.27 14.77 25.38
N ASP A 219 24.08 14.19 25.44
CA ASP A 219 23.31 13.76 24.27
C ASP A 219 22.89 14.93 23.36
N GLY A 220 22.79 16.14 23.92
CA GLY A 220 22.50 17.36 23.16
C GLY A 220 23.53 17.71 22.08
N LEU A 221 24.78 17.25 22.23
CA LEU A 221 25.80 17.44 21.18
C LEU A 221 25.52 16.63 19.91
N ASP A 222 24.75 15.56 19.99
CA ASP A 222 24.33 14.78 18.83
C ASP A 222 23.25 15.46 18.00
N GLU A 223 22.64 16.55 18.51
CA GLU A 223 21.63 17.38 17.83
C GLU A 223 22.26 18.57 17.06
N ILE A 224 23.59 18.60 16.91
CA ILE A 224 24.30 19.56 16.07
C ILE A 224 24.76 18.85 14.80
N TYR A 225 24.25 19.28 13.65
CA TYR A 225 24.43 18.64 12.35
C TYR A 225 25.22 19.54 11.39
N SER A 226 25.95 18.94 10.46
CA SER A 226 26.48 19.68 9.33
C SER A 226 25.49 19.70 8.16
N PHE A 227 25.51 20.74 7.31
CA PHE A 227 24.69 20.80 6.10
C PHE A 227 24.96 19.61 5.19
N SER A 228 26.20 19.24 4.98
CA SER A 228 26.59 18.10 4.14
C SER A 228 26.08 16.77 4.66
N GLU A 229 26.08 16.55 5.98
CA GLU A 229 25.52 15.36 6.61
C GLU A 229 24.00 15.34 6.49
N SER A 230 23.35 16.49 6.74
CA SER A 230 21.90 16.65 6.61
C SER A 230 21.44 16.43 5.17
N LEU A 231 22.13 16.99 4.18
CA LEU A 231 21.85 16.72 2.76
C LEU A 231 21.97 15.22 2.43
N ARG A 232 22.98 14.53 2.94
CA ARG A 232 23.12 13.07 2.76
C ARG A 232 22.00 12.28 3.40
N LYS A 233 21.54 12.66 4.59
CA LYS A 233 20.41 12.04 5.28
C LYS A 233 19.08 12.34 4.59
N LEU A 234 18.93 13.56 4.08
CA LEU A 234 17.70 14.06 3.45
C LEU A 234 17.58 13.71 1.97
N CYS A 235 18.64 13.41 1.24
CA CYS A 235 18.56 13.01 -0.17
C CYS A 235 17.73 11.70 -0.37
N VAL A 236 17.58 10.93 0.69
CA VAL A 236 16.71 9.73 0.71
C VAL A 236 15.34 10.10 1.27
N PHE A 237 14.33 10.06 0.44
CA PHE A 237 12.95 10.26 0.88
C PHE A 237 12.49 9.08 1.75
N LYS A 238 12.23 9.32 3.03
CA LYS A 238 11.65 8.35 3.96
C LYS A 238 10.18 8.70 4.18
N LYS A 239 9.31 7.72 4.01
CA LYS A 239 7.90 7.87 4.40
C LYS A 239 7.82 7.95 5.92
N ILE A 240 6.98 8.84 6.43
CA ILE A 240 6.74 8.94 7.87
C ILE A 240 6.13 7.63 8.35
N GLU A 241 6.71 7.06 9.41
CA GLU A 241 6.21 5.84 10.03
C GLU A 241 4.89 6.14 10.73
N ARG A 242 3.80 5.58 10.21
CA ARG A 242 2.52 5.57 10.91
C ARG A 242 2.52 4.44 11.93
N HIS A 243 1.87 4.65 13.07
CA HIS A 243 1.65 3.56 14.02
C HIS A 243 0.98 2.38 13.32
N SER A 244 1.59 1.21 13.44
CA SER A 244 1.05 -0.01 12.84
C SER A 244 -0.28 -0.38 13.49
N ILE A 245 -1.32 -0.54 12.65
CA ILE A 245 -2.62 -1.02 13.10
C ILE A 245 -2.51 -2.51 13.38
N HIS A 246 -2.92 -2.94 14.57
CA HIS A 246 -2.95 -4.36 14.91
C HIS A 246 -4.20 -5.04 14.32
N TRP A 247 -4.04 -6.28 13.92
CA TRP A 247 -5.13 -7.16 13.50
C TRP A 247 -5.47 -8.10 14.66
N PRO A 248 -6.59 -7.86 15.40
CA PRO A 248 -6.99 -8.70 16.50
C PRO A 248 -7.63 -10.00 16.00
N CYS A 249 -7.18 -11.13 16.54
CA CYS A 249 -7.70 -12.45 16.21
C CYS A 249 -7.53 -13.40 17.40
N ARG A 250 -7.96 -14.65 17.23
CA ARG A 250 -7.66 -15.77 18.13
C ARG A 250 -6.79 -16.79 17.42
N LEU A 251 -5.68 -17.14 18.04
CA LEU A 251 -4.88 -18.31 17.66
C LEU A 251 -5.59 -19.53 18.26
N THR A 252 -5.98 -20.48 17.41
CA THR A 252 -6.69 -21.69 17.83
C THR A 252 -5.82 -22.92 17.58
N ILE A 253 -5.79 -23.84 18.54
CA ILE A 253 -5.10 -25.13 18.44
C ILE A 253 -6.12 -26.22 18.79
N GLY A 254 -6.48 -27.04 17.80
CA GLY A 254 -7.59 -27.98 17.95
C GLY A 254 -8.92 -27.28 18.22
N SER A 255 -9.84 -27.97 18.91
CA SER A 255 -11.19 -27.46 19.18
C SER A 255 -11.30 -26.59 20.44
N ASN A 256 -10.38 -26.76 21.40
CA ASN A 256 -10.60 -26.26 22.76
C ASN A 256 -9.57 -25.23 23.24
N LEU A 257 -8.43 -25.08 22.56
CA LEU A 257 -7.41 -24.13 22.97
C LEU A 257 -7.47 -22.88 22.09
N SER A 258 -7.61 -21.71 22.72
CA SER A 258 -7.75 -20.44 22.05
C SER A 258 -6.99 -19.34 22.81
N ILE A 259 -6.06 -18.66 22.15
CA ILE A 259 -5.24 -17.57 22.68
C ILE A 259 -5.59 -16.27 21.94
N ARG A 260 -5.88 -15.19 22.64
CA ARG A 260 -6.12 -13.88 22.03
C ARG A 260 -4.81 -13.28 21.54
N ILE A 261 -4.75 -12.96 20.25
CA ILE A 261 -3.55 -12.44 19.59
C ILE A 261 -3.82 -11.10 18.91
N ALA A 262 -2.75 -10.35 18.72
CA ALA A 262 -2.68 -9.14 17.93
C ALA A 262 -1.53 -9.27 16.91
N ALA A 263 -1.86 -9.36 15.62
CA ALA A 263 -0.85 -9.45 14.58
C ALA A 263 -0.58 -8.08 13.95
N TYR A 264 0.69 -7.81 13.65
CA TYR A 264 1.18 -6.59 13.03
C TYR A 264 1.91 -6.91 11.73
N LYS A 265 1.67 -6.12 10.70
CA LYS A 265 2.43 -6.22 9.45
C LYS A 265 3.85 -5.69 9.69
N SER A 266 4.81 -6.59 9.81
CA SER A 266 6.23 -6.26 10.01
C SER A 266 6.91 -5.90 8.69
N ILE A 267 6.58 -6.65 7.63
CA ILE A 267 7.04 -6.37 6.26
C ILE A 267 5.80 -6.38 5.36
N LEU A 268 5.67 -5.36 4.54
CA LEU A 268 4.62 -5.23 3.55
C LEU A 268 5.22 -4.62 2.28
N GLN A 269 4.85 -5.16 1.13
CA GLN A 269 5.24 -4.55 -0.14
C GLN A 269 4.64 -3.16 -0.26
N GLU A 270 5.49 -2.14 -0.18
CA GLU A 270 5.06 -0.76 -0.36
C GLU A 270 4.66 -0.52 -1.82
N ARG A 271 3.53 0.12 -2.02
CA ARG A 271 3.04 0.53 -3.34
C ARG A 271 2.86 2.04 -3.35
N VAL A 272 3.21 2.66 -4.46
CA VAL A 272 2.86 4.06 -4.67
C VAL A 272 1.34 4.15 -4.71
N LYS A 273 0.76 5.00 -3.88
CA LYS A 273 -0.67 5.29 -3.99
C LYS A 273 -0.95 5.76 -5.42
N LYS A 274 -1.93 5.15 -6.08
CA LYS A 274 -2.38 5.58 -7.40
C LYS A 274 -3.28 6.81 -7.21
N THR A 275 -2.68 7.94 -6.96
CA THR A 275 -3.40 9.24 -6.85
C THR A 275 -3.51 9.96 -8.19
N TRP A 276 -3.33 9.24 -9.31
CA TRP A 276 -3.55 9.81 -10.62
C TRP A 276 -5.03 10.11 -10.81
N THR A 277 -5.35 11.39 -10.93
CA THR A 277 -6.70 11.89 -11.20
C THR A 277 -6.72 12.47 -12.61
N VAL A 278 -7.75 12.15 -13.37
CA VAL A 278 -7.97 12.76 -14.69
C VAL A 278 -8.53 14.16 -14.47
N VAL A 279 -7.89 15.15 -15.09
CA VAL A 279 -8.27 16.56 -15.01
C VAL A 279 -8.33 17.16 -16.42
N ASP A 280 -9.10 18.20 -16.60
CA ASP A 280 -9.09 18.96 -17.86
C ASP A 280 -7.71 19.61 -18.08
N ALA A 281 -7.17 19.50 -19.29
CA ALA A 281 -5.82 19.97 -19.60
C ALA A 281 -5.68 21.51 -19.57
N LYS A 282 -6.79 22.26 -19.63
CA LYS A 282 -6.80 23.73 -19.63
C LYS A 282 -7.09 24.27 -18.23
N THR A 283 -8.13 23.76 -17.60
CA THR A 283 -8.58 24.24 -16.27
C THR A 283 -7.89 23.56 -15.12
N LEU A 284 -7.27 22.39 -15.34
CA LEU A 284 -6.62 21.53 -14.34
C LEU A 284 -7.56 21.09 -13.20
N LYS A 285 -8.88 21.15 -13.44
CA LYS A 285 -9.90 20.75 -12.46
C LYS A 285 -10.44 19.38 -12.76
N LYS A 286 -10.69 18.61 -11.70
CA LYS A 286 -11.28 17.27 -11.78
C LYS A 286 -12.77 17.34 -12.11
N GLU A 287 -13.46 18.35 -11.59
CA GLU A 287 -14.90 18.53 -11.72
C GLU A 287 -15.33 18.80 -13.17
N ASP A 288 -14.40 19.28 -14.00
CA ASP A 288 -14.67 19.58 -15.41
C ASP A 288 -14.69 18.33 -16.31
N ILE A 289 -14.38 17.14 -15.76
CA ILE A 289 -14.35 15.88 -16.50
C ILE A 289 -15.30 14.86 -15.86
N GLN A 290 -16.30 14.44 -16.61
CA GLN A 290 -17.13 13.29 -16.31
C GLN A 290 -16.63 12.09 -17.11
N LYS A 291 -16.45 10.95 -16.48
CA LYS A 291 -16.11 9.69 -17.14
C LYS A 291 -17.32 8.78 -17.16
N GLU A 292 -17.77 8.46 -18.34
CA GLU A 292 -18.82 7.48 -18.59
C GLU A 292 -18.25 6.28 -19.36
N THR A 293 -18.72 5.07 -19.04
CA THR A 293 -18.34 3.85 -19.74
C THR A 293 -19.58 3.32 -20.44
N VAL A 294 -19.56 3.39 -21.76
CA VAL A 294 -20.61 2.89 -22.62
C VAL A 294 -20.13 1.59 -23.27
N TYR A 295 -21.00 0.63 -23.39
CA TYR A 295 -20.75 -0.64 -24.09
C TYR A 295 -21.56 -0.64 -25.38
N CYS A 296 -20.91 -0.87 -26.50
CA CYS A 296 -21.56 -0.96 -27.80
C CYS A 296 -21.38 -2.33 -28.43
N LEU A 297 -22.23 -2.74 -29.34
CA LEU A 297 -22.04 -3.95 -30.13
C LEU A 297 -20.80 -3.80 -31.02
N ASN A 298 -20.10 -4.88 -31.24
CA ASN A 298 -18.86 -4.86 -32.03
C ASN A 298 -19.10 -4.60 -33.54
N ASP A 299 -20.28 -4.91 -34.01
CA ASP A 299 -20.67 -4.75 -35.43
C ASP A 299 -21.33 -3.39 -35.71
N ASP A 300 -21.72 -2.68 -34.65
CA ASP A 300 -22.42 -1.39 -34.74
C ASP A 300 -22.05 -0.54 -33.51
N ASP A 301 -21.10 0.40 -33.70
CA ASP A 301 -20.65 1.30 -32.64
C ASP A 301 -21.72 2.27 -32.10
N GLU A 302 -22.92 2.33 -32.76
CA GLU A 302 -24.01 3.20 -32.36
C GLU A 302 -24.99 2.51 -31.40
N THR A 303 -25.07 1.17 -31.41
CA THR A 303 -26.02 0.46 -30.56
C THR A 303 -25.44 0.26 -29.15
N GLU A 304 -25.90 1.06 -28.21
CA GLU A 304 -25.52 0.95 -26.80
C GLU A 304 -26.19 -0.24 -26.14
N ILE A 305 -25.39 -1.03 -25.42
CA ILE A 305 -25.87 -2.15 -24.61
C ILE A 305 -25.93 -1.71 -23.15
N LEU A 306 -27.06 -1.91 -22.52
CA LEU A 306 -27.24 -1.63 -21.11
C LEU A 306 -26.31 -2.53 -20.29
N LYS A 307 -25.74 -1.99 -19.21
CA LYS A 307 -24.85 -2.75 -18.31
C LYS A 307 -25.52 -3.99 -17.71
N GLU A 308 -26.85 -4.00 -17.68
CA GLU A 308 -27.69 -5.10 -17.20
C GLU A 308 -27.73 -6.28 -18.17
N ASP A 309 -27.57 -6.01 -19.46
CA ASP A 309 -27.59 -7.01 -20.53
C ASP A 309 -26.19 -7.63 -20.76
N ILE A 310 -25.18 -7.14 -20.03
CA ILE A 310 -23.82 -7.63 -20.12
C ILE A 310 -23.55 -8.63 -18.99
N ILE A 311 -23.11 -9.81 -19.36
CA ILE A 311 -22.72 -10.86 -18.44
C ILE A 311 -21.23 -11.19 -18.58
N GLN A 312 -20.59 -11.57 -17.49
CA GLN A 312 -19.22 -12.06 -17.55
C GLN A 312 -19.20 -13.51 -18.05
N GLY A 313 -18.20 -13.81 -18.88
CA GLY A 313 -17.97 -15.17 -19.34
C GLY A 313 -16.54 -15.61 -19.03
N PHE A 314 -16.40 -16.86 -18.60
CA PHE A 314 -15.10 -17.49 -18.41
C PHE A 314 -14.72 -18.28 -19.66
N ARG A 315 -13.52 -18.02 -20.19
CA ARG A 315 -13.06 -18.74 -21.35
C ARG A 315 -12.66 -20.19 -20.99
N TYR A 316 -13.34 -21.16 -21.63
CA TYR A 316 -13.08 -22.56 -21.47
C TYR A 316 -12.74 -23.19 -22.82
N GLY A 317 -11.45 -23.37 -23.07
CA GLY A 317 -10.96 -23.75 -24.39
C GLY A 317 -11.18 -22.65 -25.42
N SER A 318 -11.92 -22.95 -26.50
CA SER A 318 -12.35 -22.00 -27.53
C SER A 318 -13.62 -21.25 -27.17
N ASP A 319 -14.41 -21.78 -26.25
CA ASP A 319 -15.73 -21.27 -25.90
C ASP A 319 -15.70 -20.33 -24.66
N ILE A 320 -16.79 -19.55 -24.52
CA ILE A 320 -16.99 -18.70 -23.36
C ILE A 320 -18.20 -19.22 -22.60
N VAL A 321 -17.99 -19.62 -21.35
CA VAL A 321 -19.06 -20.05 -20.44
C VAL A 321 -19.54 -18.84 -19.65
N PRO A 322 -20.80 -18.41 -19.82
CA PRO A 322 -21.32 -17.25 -19.11
C PRO A 322 -21.60 -17.59 -17.64
N PHE A 323 -21.29 -16.64 -16.77
CA PHE A 323 -21.58 -16.70 -15.33
C PHE A 323 -22.35 -15.46 -14.90
N SER A 324 -23.46 -15.68 -14.19
CA SER A 324 -24.15 -14.57 -13.54
C SER A 324 -23.35 -14.09 -12.31
N LYS A 325 -23.62 -12.89 -11.83
CA LYS A 325 -23.01 -12.43 -10.55
C LYS A 325 -23.36 -13.32 -9.37
N VAL A 326 -24.53 -13.99 -9.41
CA VAL A 326 -24.95 -14.95 -8.39
C VAL A 326 -24.05 -16.19 -8.42
N ASP A 327 -23.77 -16.71 -9.62
CA ASP A 327 -22.84 -17.83 -9.79
C ASP A 327 -21.44 -17.44 -9.30
N GLU A 328 -20.97 -16.24 -9.65
CA GLU A 328 -19.68 -15.70 -9.18
C GLU A 328 -19.60 -15.65 -7.65
N GLU A 329 -20.66 -15.19 -6.98
CA GLU A 329 -20.74 -15.19 -5.52
C GLU A 329 -20.78 -16.61 -4.91
N GLN A 330 -21.42 -17.56 -5.58
CA GLN A 330 -21.44 -18.95 -5.13
C GLN A 330 -20.12 -19.67 -5.36
N MET A 331 -19.37 -19.30 -6.40
CA MET A 331 -18.03 -19.84 -6.68
C MET A 331 -16.99 -19.37 -5.68
N LYS A 332 -17.21 -18.23 -5.00
CA LYS A 332 -16.26 -17.74 -4.00
C LYS A 332 -16.17 -18.67 -2.82
N TYR A 333 -14.94 -19.03 -2.44
CA TYR A 333 -14.70 -19.74 -1.20
C TYR A 333 -15.06 -18.83 -0.02
N LYS A 334 -16.10 -19.19 0.73
CA LYS A 334 -16.55 -18.42 1.90
C LYS A 334 -15.78 -18.89 3.14
N SER A 335 -14.92 -18.02 3.66
CA SER A 335 -14.27 -18.26 4.95
C SER A 335 -15.25 -17.99 6.10
N GLU A 336 -15.11 -18.73 7.21
CA GLU A 336 -15.91 -18.54 8.43
C GLU A 336 -15.62 -17.19 9.14
N GLY A 337 -14.67 -16.42 8.66
CA GLY A 337 -14.27 -15.11 9.19
C GLY A 337 -12.77 -15.02 9.44
N LYS A 338 -12.38 -14.16 10.40
CA LYS A 338 -10.97 -14.04 10.82
C LYS A 338 -10.50 -15.38 11.39
N CYS A 339 -9.38 -15.89 10.88
CA CYS A 339 -8.85 -17.19 11.26
C CYS A 339 -7.33 -17.15 11.39
N PHE A 340 -6.81 -17.67 12.50
CA PHE A 340 -5.41 -17.98 12.71
C PHE A 340 -5.35 -19.32 13.46
N SER A 341 -5.51 -20.41 12.71
CA SER A 341 -5.68 -21.75 13.26
C SER A 341 -4.46 -22.61 12.99
N VAL A 342 -3.88 -23.16 14.03
CA VAL A 342 -2.77 -24.11 13.92
C VAL A 342 -3.31 -25.44 13.38
N LEU A 343 -2.76 -25.85 12.24
CA LEU A 343 -3.06 -27.15 11.61
C LEU A 343 -2.22 -28.28 12.21
N GLY A 344 -1.01 -27.95 12.64
CA GLY A 344 -0.06 -28.86 13.24
C GLY A 344 1.31 -28.24 13.40
N PHE A 345 2.26 -29.03 13.86
CA PHE A 345 3.64 -28.62 14.11
C PHE A 345 4.60 -29.53 13.32
N CYS A 346 5.67 -28.95 12.81
CA CYS A 346 6.73 -29.68 12.12
C CYS A 346 8.11 -29.15 12.49
N LYS A 347 9.17 -29.90 12.19
CA LYS A 347 10.54 -29.45 12.39
C LYS A 347 10.84 -28.22 11.52
N SER A 348 11.54 -27.23 12.05
CA SER A 348 11.97 -26.03 11.35
C SER A 348 12.71 -26.35 10.03
N SER A 349 13.54 -27.39 10.04
CA SER A 349 14.30 -27.87 8.88
C SER A 349 13.44 -28.39 7.72
N GLN A 350 12.19 -28.79 7.96
CA GLN A 350 11.28 -29.26 6.92
C GLN A 350 10.68 -28.11 6.10
N VAL A 351 10.65 -26.91 6.67
CA VAL A 351 10.11 -25.73 5.98
C VAL A 351 11.25 -24.97 5.30
N GLN A 352 11.46 -25.25 4.02
CA GLN A 352 12.56 -24.65 3.26
C GLN A 352 12.21 -23.21 2.86
N ARG A 353 13.18 -22.30 3.00
CA ARG A 353 13.03 -20.87 2.67
C ARG A 353 12.56 -20.62 1.23
N ARG A 354 12.86 -21.52 0.28
CA ARG A 354 12.40 -21.42 -1.11
C ARG A 354 10.88 -21.45 -1.27
N PHE A 355 10.17 -21.90 -0.24
CA PHE A 355 8.70 -21.92 -0.23
C PHE A 355 8.10 -20.67 0.43
N PHE A 356 8.91 -19.74 0.92
CA PHE A 356 8.40 -18.50 1.45
C PHE A 356 7.86 -17.64 0.32
N MET A 357 6.61 -17.23 0.43
CA MET A 357 5.94 -16.39 -0.54
C MET A 357 5.05 -15.36 0.16
N GLY A 358 4.26 -14.64 -0.63
CA GLY A 358 3.39 -13.60 -0.15
C GLY A 358 4.03 -12.22 -0.19
N ASN A 359 3.23 -11.21 0.04
CA ASN A 359 3.62 -9.79 -0.01
C ASN A 359 3.76 -9.15 1.36
N GLN A 360 3.61 -9.93 2.44
CA GLN A 360 3.67 -9.45 3.81
C GLN A 360 4.23 -10.50 4.76
N VAL A 361 4.84 -10.03 5.84
CA VAL A 361 5.26 -10.82 6.98
C VAL A 361 4.56 -10.25 8.22
N LEU A 362 3.96 -11.13 9.03
CA LEU A 362 3.28 -10.70 10.25
C LEU A 362 4.12 -11.05 11.47
N LYS A 363 4.13 -10.16 12.45
CA LYS A 363 4.55 -10.45 13.83
C LYS A 363 3.31 -10.59 14.70
N VAL A 364 3.17 -11.73 15.35
CA VAL A 364 2.00 -12.10 16.15
C VAL A 364 2.39 -12.06 17.62
N PHE A 365 1.73 -11.20 18.37
CA PHE A 365 1.88 -10.99 19.81
C PHE A 365 0.60 -11.40 20.55
N ALA A 366 0.68 -11.58 21.85
CA ALA A 366 -0.51 -11.66 22.69
C ALA A 366 -1.27 -10.33 22.70
N ALA A 367 -2.57 -10.36 22.94
CA ALA A 367 -3.36 -9.16 23.13
C ALA A 367 -2.88 -8.41 24.39
N ARG A 368 -2.70 -7.09 24.29
CA ARG A 368 -2.09 -6.26 25.37
C ARG A 368 -2.86 -6.25 26.67
N ASP A 369 -4.16 -6.49 26.61
CA ASP A 369 -5.10 -6.47 27.73
C ASP A 369 -5.40 -7.87 28.32
N ASP A 370 -4.57 -8.89 27.98
CA ASP A 370 -4.82 -10.28 28.35
C ASP A 370 -3.54 -10.97 28.82
N GLU A 371 -3.33 -10.94 30.13
CA GLU A 371 -2.14 -11.55 30.76
C GLU A 371 -2.11 -13.08 30.58
N ALA A 372 -3.28 -13.73 30.62
CA ALA A 372 -3.37 -15.17 30.38
C ALA A 372 -2.96 -15.53 28.96
N ALA A 373 -3.38 -14.72 27.99
CA ALA A 373 -2.93 -14.88 26.60
C ALA A 373 -1.42 -14.63 26.44
N ALA A 374 -0.85 -13.69 27.18
CA ALA A 374 0.58 -13.43 27.17
C ALA A 374 1.39 -14.64 27.67
N VAL A 375 1.00 -15.21 28.81
CA VAL A 375 1.63 -16.40 29.38
C VAL A 375 1.48 -17.63 28.45
N ALA A 376 0.29 -17.82 27.89
CA ALA A 376 0.01 -18.95 27.00
C ALA A 376 0.82 -18.87 25.70
N LEU A 377 0.88 -17.66 25.07
CA LEU A 377 1.64 -17.46 23.84
C LEU A 377 3.15 -17.57 24.09
N SER A 378 3.67 -17.01 25.20
CA SER A 378 5.05 -17.13 25.61
C SER A 378 5.45 -18.59 25.79
N SER A 379 4.64 -19.37 26.51
CA SER A 379 4.89 -20.80 26.70
C SER A 379 4.95 -21.56 25.38
N LEU A 380 4.05 -21.24 24.44
CA LEU A 380 4.05 -21.84 23.10
C LEU A 380 5.32 -21.46 22.31
N ILE A 381 5.74 -20.18 22.34
CA ILE A 381 6.93 -19.69 21.63
C ILE A 381 8.19 -20.39 22.15
N HIS A 382 8.36 -20.47 23.47
CA HIS A 382 9.50 -21.14 24.10
C HIS A 382 9.51 -22.65 23.79
N ALA A 383 8.38 -23.33 23.91
CA ALA A 383 8.30 -24.75 23.58
C ALA A 383 8.65 -25.03 22.10
N LEU A 384 8.18 -24.18 21.16
CA LEU A 384 8.53 -24.32 19.75
C LEU A 384 10.03 -24.07 19.51
N ASN A 385 10.61 -23.10 20.20
CA ASN A 385 12.04 -22.79 20.10
C ASN A 385 12.89 -23.94 20.63
N ASP A 386 12.58 -24.47 21.81
CA ASP A 386 13.35 -25.54 22.48
C ASP A 386 13.29 -26.86 21.71
N LEU A 387 12.15 -27.13 21.06
CA LEU A 387 11.95 -28.32 20.26
C LEU A 387 12.42 -28.17 18.80
N ASP A 388 12.91 -27.00 18.38
CA ASP A 388 13.20 -26.64 16.98
C ASP A 388 12.02 -26.93 16.04
N MET A 389 10.82 -26.49 16.47
CA MET A 389 9.57 -26.70 15.74
C MET A 389 8.93 -25.39 15.32
N VAL A 390 8.08 -25.50 14.32
CA VAL A 390 7.27 -24.38 13.79
C VAL A 390 5.81 -24.81 13.67
N ALA A 391 4.90 -23.86 13.73
CA ALA A 391 3.47 -24.12 13.55
C ALA A 391 3.07 -23.89 12.10
N ILE A 392 2.37 -24.85 11.51
CA ILE A 392 1.67 -24.67 10.23
C ILE A 392 0.29 -24.13 10.53
N VAL A 393 -0.05 -23.01 9.88
CA VAL A 393 -1.22 -22.21 10.24
C VAL A 393 -2.11 -21.96 9.02
N ARG A 394 -3.42 -22.10 9.20
CA ARG A 394 -4.42 -21.55 8.29
C ARG A 394 -4.73 -20.13 8.70
N TYR A 395 -4.54 -19.20 7.77
CA TYR A 395 -4.76 -17.77 7.97
C TYR A 395 -5.83 -17.24 7.03
N ALA A 396 -6.80 -16.50 7.56
CA ALA A 396 -7.75 -15.71 6.79
C ALA A 396 -7.95 -14.35 7.46
N TYR A 397 -7.76 -13.28 6.72
CA TYR A 397 -7.86 -11.90 7.23
C TYR A 397 -9.29 -11.55 7.66
N ASP A 398 -10.28 -11.88 6.83
CA ASP A 398 -11.71 -11.67 7.08
C ASP A 398 -12.57 -12.70 6.33
N LYS A 399 -13.89 -12.51 6.32
CA LYS A 399 -14.85 -13.39 5.60
C LYS A 399 -14.70 -13.39 4.08
N ARG A 400 -14.13 -12.30 3.51
CA ARG A 400 -13.96 -12.12 2.06
C ARG A 400 -12.60 -12.61 1.58
N ALA A 401 -11.66 -12.78 2.50
CA ALA A 401 -10.31 -13.22 2.17
C ALA A 401 -10.27 -14.73 1.96
N ASN A 402 -9.61 -15.16 0.89
CA ASN A 402 -9.30 -16.56 0.68
C ASN A 402 -8.34 -17.05 1.77
N PRO A 403 -8.55 -18.27 2.32
CA PRO A 403 -7.66 -18.82 3.30
C PRO A 403 -6.27 -19.07 2.70
N GLN A 404 -5.26 -18.88 3.50
CA GLN A 404 -3.86 -19.09 3.16
C GLN A 404 -3.27 -20.11 4.14
N VAL A 405 -2.31 -20.88 3.66
CA VAL A 405 -1.47 -21.71 4.51
C VAL A 405 -0.17 -20.98 4.73
N GLY A 406 0.32 -20.97 5.95
CA GLY A 406 1.60 -20.34 6.27
C GLY A 406 2.26 -21.02 7.44
N VAL A 407 3.46 -20.58 7.73
CA VAL A 407 4.28 -21.05 8.84
C VAL A 407 4.50 -19.94 9.84
N ALA A 408 4.35 -20.25 11.11
CA ALA A 408 4.64 -19.37 12.23
C ALA A 408 5.89 -19.86 12.97
N PHE A 409 6.97 -19.06 12.89
CA PHE A 409 8.25 -19.33 13.54
C PHE A 409 8.29 -18.68 14.92
N PRO A 410 8.84 -19.34 15.95
CA PRO A 410 9.17 -18.68 17.19
C PRO A 410 10.28 -17.65 16.96
N HIS A 411 10.18 -16.49 17.58
CA HIS A 411 11.16 -15.43 17.47
C HIS A 411 11.34 -14.74 18.83
N ILE A 412 12.48 -14.99 19.45
CA ILE A 412 12.82 -14.48 20.76
C ILE A 412 13.99 -13.51 20.61
N LYS A 413 13.82 -12.27 21.08
CA LYS A 413 14.87 -11.25 21.19
C LYS A 413 14.95 -10.74 22.62
N HIS A 414 16.01 -10.01 22.92
CA HIS A 414 16.23 -9.46 24.27
C HIS A 414 15.04 -8.66 24.80
N ASN A 415 14.35 -7.89 23.95
CA ASN A 415 13.30 -6.97 24.35
C ASN A 415 11.88 -7.45 24.07
N TYR A 416 11.68 -8.51 23.29
CA TYR A 416 10.35 -9.02 22.93
C TYR A 416 10.42 -10.44 22.36
N GLU A 417 9.30 -11.12 22.44
CA GLU A 417 9.06 -12.41 21.81
C GLU A 417 7.76 -12.38 21.00
N CYS A 418 7.70 -13.10 19.89
CA CYS A 418 6.55 -13.20 19.04
C CYS A 418 6.61 -14.45 18.14
N LEU A 419 5.50 -14.76 17.46
CA LEU A 419 5.54 -15.63 16.30
C LEU A 419 5.68 -14.79 15.02
N VAL A 420 6.54 -15.23 14.11
CA VAL A 420 6.70 -14.61 12.79
C VAL A 420 5.98 -15.49 11.77
N TYR A 421 4.91 -14.97 11.18
CA TYR A 421 4.12 -15.67 10.17
C TYR A 421 4.58 -15.30 8.76
N VAL A 422 4.80 -16.33 7.94
CA VAL A 422 5.13 -16.23 6.51
C VAL A 422 4.22 -17.17 5.74
N GLN A 423 3.68 -16.71 4.61
CA GLN A 423 2.84 -17.50 3.73
C GLN A 423 3.64 -18.60 3.03
N LEU A 424 3.03 -19.77 2.88
CA LEU A 424 3.51 -20.90 2.09
C LEU A 424 2.69 -21.06 0.81
N PRO A 425 3.24 -21.70 -0.23
CA PRO A 425 2.54 -21.92 -1.48
C PRO A 425 1.52 -23.05 -1.38
N PHE A 426 0.48 -22.98 -2.17
CA PHE A 426 -0.31 -24.13 -2.56
C PHE A 426 0.38 -24.91 -3.69
N MET A 427 -0.13 -26.08 -4.02
CA MET A 427 0.44 -26.92 -5.09
C MET A 427 0.50 -26.19 -6.43
N GLU A 428 -0.52 -25.38 -6.75
CA GLU A 428 -0.66 -24.63 -7.99
C GLU A 428 0.34 -23.48 -8.12
N ASP A 429 0.90 -23.00 -7.01
CA ASP A 429 1.92 -21.96 -6.99
C ASP A 429 3.30 -22.49 -7.36
N LEU A 430 3.49 -23.81 -7.24
CA LEU A 430 4.78 -24.46 -7.52
C LEU A 430 5.00 -24.61 -9.02
N ARG A 431 6.19 -24.27 -9.47
CA ARG A 431 6.67 -24.51 -10.85
C ARG A 431 7.65 -25.65 -10.83
N GLN A 432 7.33 -26.71 -11.54
CA GLN A 432 8.20 -27.88 -11.67
C GLN A 432 8.95 -27.80 -13.00
N TYR A 433 10.25 -27.70 -12.92
CA TYR A 433 11.14 -27.71 -14.08
C TYR A 433 12.00 -28.96 -14.02
N MET A 434 12.10 -29.67 -15.14
CA MET A 434 13.04 -30.78 -15.32
C MET A 434 14.26 -30.26 -16.06
N PHE A 435 15.41 -30.40 -15.44
CA PHE A 435 16.69 -30.06 -16.03
C PHE A 435 17.54 -31.32 -16.18
N SER A 436 18.35 -31.37 -17.25
CA SER A 436 19.33 -32.43 -17.42
C SER A 436 20.34 -32.37 -16.27
N SER A 437 20.77 -33.53 -15.79
CA SER A 437 21.78 -33.62 -14.76
C SER A 437 23.09 -33.00 -15.20
N LEU A 438 23.64 -32.07 -14.43
CA LEU A 438 24.95 -31.45 -14.69
C LEU A 438 26.10 -32.48 -14.57
N LYS A 439 25.88 -33.61 -13.89
CA LYS A 439 26.88 -34.67 -13.73
C LYS A 439 27.02 -35.60 -14.95
N ASN A 440 26.06 -35.56 -15.87
CA ASN A 440 26.02 -36.52 -16.98
C ASN A 440 26.91 -36.15 -18.16
N SER A 441 27.51 -34.96 -18.19
CA SER A 441 28.34 -34.51 -19.29
C SER A 441 29.74 -34.08 -18.82
N LYS A 442 30.74 -34.88 -19.05
CA LYS A 442 32.16 -34.53 -18.83
C LYS A 442 32.59 -33.28 -19.62
N LYS A 443 31.91 -32.99 -20.73
CA LYS A 443 32.21 -31.83 -21.59
C LYS A 443 31.96 -30.49 -20.92
N TYR A 444 31.02 -30.45 -19.96
CA TYR A 444 30.64 -29.23 -19.26
C TYR A 444 31.13 -29.19 -17.81
N ALA A 445 31.94 -30.17 -17.40
CA ALA A 445 32.56 -30.16 -16.10
C ALA A 445 33.63 -29.06 -16.04
N PRO A 446 33.56 -28.12 -15.07
CA PRO A 446 34.58 -27.08 -14.92
C PRO A 446 35.93 -27.68 -14.50
N THR A 447 37.01 -27.07 -14.96
CA THR A 447 38.36 -27.40 -14.51
C THR A 447 38.62 -26.80 -13.11
N GLU A 448 39.59 -27.35 -12.41
CA GLU A 448 40.00 -26.85 -11.09
C GLU A 448 40.45 -25.37 -11.15
N ALA A 449 41.14 -24.96 -12.19
CA ALA A 449 41.54 -23.57 -12.42
C ALA A 449 40.31 -22.63 -12.57
N GLN A 450 39.26 -23.12 -13.25
CA GLN A 450 38.01 -22.38 -13.38
C GLN A 450 37.25 -22.27 -12.06
N LEU A 451 37.20 -23.35 -11.28
CA LEU A 451 36.56 -23.34 -9.95
C LEU A 451 37.29 -22.36 -9.02
N ASN A 452 38.62 -22.45 -8.93
CA ASN A 452 39.41 -21.54 -8.08
C ASN A 452 39.28 -20.08 -8.50
N ALA A 453 39.09 -19.78 -9.77
CA ALA A 453 38.88 -18.42 -10.24
C ALA A 453 37.48 -17.89 -9.85
N VAL A 454 36.46 -18.76 -9.89
CA VAL A 454 35.11 -18.40 -9.44
C VAL A 454 35.05 -18.25 -7.92
N ASP A 455 35.72 -19.15 -7.15
CA ASP A 455 35.80 -19.04 -5.70
C ASP A 455 36.49 -17.73 -5.28
N ALA A 456 37.60 -17.36 -5.91
CA ALA A 456 38.27 -16.08 -5.68
C ALA A 456 37.39 -14.87 -6.02
N LEU A 457 36.51 -14.98 -7.04
CA LEU A 457 35.53 -13.93 -7.32
C LEU A 457 34.49 -13.82 -6.21
N ILE A 458 33.91 -14.94 -5.77
CA ILE A 458 32.91 -14.98 -4.70
C ILE A 458 33.47 -14.36 -3.44
N ASP A 459 34.69 -14.77 -3.04
CA ASP A 459 35.37 -14.24 -1.85
C ASP A 459 35.62 -12.73 -1.96
N SER A 460 36.08 -12.25 -3.12
CA SER A 460 36.34 -10.83 -3.36
C SER A 460 35.06 -9.98 -3.38
N MET A 461 33.92 -10.59 -3.71
CA MET A 461 32.61 -9.94 -3.76
C MET A 461 31.77 -10.17 -2.51
N SER A 462 32.34 -10.75 -1.46
CA SER A 462 31.65 -10.90 -0.17
C SER A 462 31.21 -9.54 0.38
N LEU A 463 29.93 -9.43 0.72
CA LEU A 463 29.34 -8.25 1.36
C LEU A 463 29.46 -8.29 2.88
N ALA A 464 30.03 -9.36 3.43
CA ALA A 464 30.32 -9.48 4.85
C ALA A 464 31.76 -9.01 5.12
N LYS A 465 31.92 -7.99 5.95
CA LYS A 465 33.22 -7.50 6.43
C LYS A 465 33.37 -7.93 7.89
N LYS A 466 34.49 -8.54 8.19
CA LYS A 466 34.85 -8.86 9.57
C LYS A 466 35.46 -7.61 10.23
N ASP A 467 34.80 -7.10 11.26
CA ASP A 467 35.41 -6.05 12.08
C ASP A 467 36.55 -6.66 12.91
N GLU A 468 37.76 -6.15 12.70
CA GLU A 468 38.96 -6.63 13.39
C GLU A 468 38.93 -6.37 14.91
N LYS A 469 38.16 -5.37 15.37
CA LYS A 469 38.05 -4.98 16.78
C LYS A 469 37.05 -5.82 17.56
N THR A 470 35.86 -6.00 16.97
CA THR A 470 34.73 -6.68 17.63
C THR A 470 34.60 -8.15 17.23
N ASN A 471 35.35 -8.61 16.22
CA ASN A 471 35.25 -9.95 15.63
C ASN A 471 33.84 -10.30 15.14
N THR A 472 32.98 -9.29 14.91
CA THR A 472 31.63 -9.43 14.36
C THR A 472 31.63 -9.28 12.84
N LEU A 473 30.68 -9.93 12.17
CA LEU A 473 30.45 -9.77 10.73
C LEU A 473 29.49 -8.60 10.51
N GLU A 474 29.98 -7.57 9.82
CA GLU A 474 29.19 -6.42 9.41
C GLU A 474 28.71 -6.57 7.97
N ASP A 475 27.44 -6.28 7.73
CA ASP A 475 26.87 -6.28 6.38
C ASP A 475 27.19 -4.95 5.67
N MET A 476 28.01 -5.01 4.63
CA MET A 476 28.40 -3.85 3.82
C MET A 476 27.27 -3.32 2.92
N PHE A 477 26.20 -4.10 2.71
CA PHE A 477 25.08 -3.73 1.85
C PHE A 477 23.74 -4.13 2.48
N PRO A 478 23.35 -3.51 3.61
CA PRO A 478 22.15 -3.88 4.34
C PRO A 478 20.90 -3.50 3.54
N THR A 479 20.28 -4.48 2.89
CA THR A 479 19.12 -4.27 2.00
C THR A 479 17.94 -3.59 2.70
N THR A 480 17.83 -3.75 4.02
CA THR A 480 16.80 -3.10 4.85
C THR A 480 16.97 -1.59 4.98
N LYS A 481 18.18 -1.09 4.70
CA LYS A 481 18.52 0.34 4.76
C LYS A 481 18.53 1.01 3.37
N ILE A 482 18.37 0.23 2.28
CA ILE A 482 18.42 0.75 0.91
C ILE A 482 17.04 1.26 0.51
N PRO A 483 16.92 2.54 0.13
CA PRO A 483 15.65 3.09 -0.37
C PRO A 483 15.30 2.54 -1.75
N ASN A 484 14.01 2.51 -2.07
CA ASN A 484 13.56 2.07 -3.39
C ASN A 484 13.81 3.17 -4.43
N PRO A 485 14.69 2.98 -5.43
CA PRO A 485 15.05 4.02 -6.39
C PRO A 485 13.86 4.49 -7.25
N ARG A 486 12.86 3.63 -7.47
CA ARG A 486 11.62 4.01 -8.15
C ARG A 486 10.85 5.10 -7.40
N PHE A 487 10.75 4.98 -6.07
CA PHE A 487 10.07 5.99 -5.26
C PHE A 487 10.89 7.28 -5.21
N GLN A 488 12.20 7.18 -5.05
CA GLN A 488 13.08 8.34 -5.06
C GLN A 488 12.96 9.12 -6.37
N ARG A 489 12.96 8.42 -7.52
CA ARG A 489 12.77 9.06 -8.83
C ARG A 489 11.39 9.70 -8.97
N LEU A 490 10.34 9.02 -8.52
CA LEU A 490 8.98 9.57 -8.55
C LEU A 490 8.91 10.89 -7.79
N PHE A 491 9.43 10.93 -6.56
CA PHE A 491 9.41 12.14 -5.74
C PHE A 491 10.24 13.28 -6.37
N GLN A 492 11.39 12.96 -6.94
CA GLN A 492 12.18 13.93 -7.70
C GLN A 492 11.37 14.56 -8.85
N CYS A 493 10.68 13.74 -9.64
CA CYS A 493 9.88 14.21 -10.75
C CYS A 493 8.66 15.01 -10.31
N LEU A 494 7.98 14.59 -9.23
CA LEU A 494 6.81 15.30 -8.71
C LEU A 494 7.19 16.69 -8.19
N LEU A 495 8.27 16.79 -7.41
CA LEU A 495 8.75 18.07 -6.93
C LEU A 495 9.13 19.00 -8.09
N HIS A 496 9.97 18.53 -9.01
CA HIS A 496 10.39 19.35 -10.14
C HIS A 496 9.21 19.85 -10.96
N ARG A 497 8.23 18.96 -11.25
CA ARG A 497 7.05 19.35 -12.01
C ARG A 497 6.14 20.34 -11.27
N ALA A 498 6.09 20.25 -9.93
CA ALA A 498 5.32 21.19 -9.11
C ALA A 498 5.95 22.59 -9.11
N LEU A 499 7.27 22.67 -8.94
CA LEU A 499 8.01 23.95 -8.92
C LEU A 499 8.24 24.52 -10.32
N HIS A 500 8.45 23.66 -11.33
CA HIS A 500 8.75 24.04 -12.71
C HIS A 500 7.80 23.37 -13.70
N PRO A 501 6.51 23.78 -13.76
CA PRO A 501 5.49 23.08 -14.53
C PRO A 501 5.74 23.05 -16.04
N ARG A 502 6.52 23.98 -16.57
CA ARG A 502 6.82 24.10 -18.01
C ARG A 502 8.14 23.47 -18.43
N GLU A 503 9.02 23.15 -17.49
CA GLU A 503 10.32 22.57 -17.79
C GLU A 503 10.26 21.06 -18.05
N PRO A 504 11.18 20.49 -18.84
CA PRO A 504 11.30 19.06 -18.99
C PRO A 504 11.70 18.40 -17.66
N LEU A 505 11.29 17.16 -17.43
CA LEU A 505 11.68 16.45 -16.22
C LEU A 505 13.21 16.31 -16.14
N PRO A 506 13.81 16.48 -14.95
CA PRO A 506 15.25 16.43 -14.78
C PRO A 506 15.77 15.01 -15.06
N PRO A 507 17.05 14.86 -15.43
CA PRO A 507 17.68 13.54 -15.55
C PRO A 507 17.66 12.82 -14.19
N ILE A 508 17.82 11.50 -14.20
CA ILE A 508 17.93 10.74 -12.96
C ILE A 508 19.22 11.15 -12.26
N GLN A 509 19.10 11.59 -11.02
CA GLN A 509 20.27 12.02 -10.23
C GLN A 509 21.22 10.84 -9.98
N GLN A 510 22.52 11.11 -9.96
CA GLN A 510 23.56 10.09 -9.84
C GLN A 510 23.42 9.24 -8.55
N HIS A 511 22.99 9.86 -7.44
CA HIS A 511 22.78 9.12 -6.22
C HIS A 511 21.67 8.07 -6.33
N ILE A 512 20.60 8.32 -7.12
CA ILE A 512 19.54 7.34 -7.38
C ILE A 512 20.08 6.16 -8.18
N TRP A 513 20.91 6.43 -9.20
CA TRP A 513 21.60 5.38 -9.96
C TRP A 513 22.51 4.52 -9.08
N ASN A 514 23.20 5.13 -8.14
CA ASN A 514 24.19 4.47 -7.28
C ASN A 514 23.54 3.63 -6.17
N MET A 515 22.24 3.78 -5.90
CA MET A 515 21.56 3.06 -4.81
C MET A 515 21.65 1.54 -4.88
N LEU A 516 21.74 0.99 -6.08
CA LEU A 516 21.84 -0.45 -6.30
C LEU A 516 23.20 -0.86 -6.90
N ASN A 517 24.17 0.03 -6.87
CA ASN A 517 25.51 -0.32 -7.30
C ASN A 517 26.27 -1.08 -6.21
N PRO A 518 27.16 -2.00 -6.56
CA PRO A 518 28.03 -2.65 -5.58
C PRO A 518 28.89 -1.63 -4.82
N PRO A 519 29.24 -1.88 -3.57
CA PRO A 519 30.16 -1.04 -2.84
C PRO A 519 31.50 -0.87 -3.57
N THR A 520 32.08 0.32 -3.51
CA THR A 520 33.33 0.63 -4.25
C THR A 520 34.52 -0.26 -3.86
N GLU A 521 34.59 -0.67 -2.60
CA GLU A 521 35.61 -1.61 -2.10
C GLU A 521 35.48 -2.98 -2.77
N VAL A 522 34.25 -3.49 -2.89
CA VAL A 522 33.95 -4.77 -3.54
C VAL A 522 34.29 -4.70 -5.02
N THR A 523 33.89 -3.61 -5.69
CA THR A 523 34.21 -3.39 -7.11
C THR A 523 35.71 -3.38 -7.36
N LYS A 524 36.50 -2.74 -6.49
CA LYS A 524 37.97 -2.71 -6.62
C LYS A 524 38.58 -4.09 -6.43
N LYS A 525 38.16 -4.81 -5.37
CA LYS A 525 38.67 -6.16 -5.05
C LYS A 525 38.36 -7.21 -6.14
N SER A 526 37.19 -7.07 -6.80
CA SER A 526 36.73 -8.04 -7.78
C SER A 526 37.39 -7.91 -9.17
N GLN A 527 38.13 -6.81 -9.46
CA GLN A 527 38.71 -6.58 -10.79
C GLN A 527 39.71 -7.67 -11.22
N ILE A 528 40.58 -8.13 -10.31
CA ILE A 528 41.58 -9.16 -10.60
C ILE A 528 40.94 -10.52 -10.86
N PRO A 529 40.05 -11.05 -9.98
CA PRO A 529 39.33 -12.28 -10.25
C PRO A 529 38.49 -12.23 -11.52
N LEU A 530 37.82 -11.13 -11.83
CA LEU A 530 37.05 -10.94 -13.06
C LEU A 530 37.92 -11.03 -14.30
N SER A 531 39.12 -10.47 -14.28
CA SER A 531 40.07 -10.57 -15.39
C SER A 531 40.51 -12.02 -15.63
N LYS A 532 40.78 -12.78 -14.54
CA LYS A 532 41.11 -14.22 -14.64
C LYS A 532 39.95 -15.03 -15.21
N ILE A 533 38.71 -14.75 -14.78
CA ILE A 533 37.51 -15.42 -15.29
C ILE A 533 37.34 -15.15 -16.78
N LYS A 534 37.50 -13.90 -17.24
CA LYS A 534 37.43 -13.55 -18.66
C LYS A 534 38.43 -14.34 -19.51
N THR A 535 39.59 -14.63 -18.97
CA THR A 535 40.63 -15.44 -19.67
C THR A 535 40.26 -16.92 -19.69
N LEU A 536 39.74 -17.47 -18.58
CA LEU A 536 39.40 -18.88 -18.44
C LEU A 536 38.06 -19.28 -19.10
N PHE A 537 37.17 -18.30 -19.30
CA PHE A 537 35.87 -18.45 -19.93
C PHE A 537 35.76 -17.48 -21.13
N PRO A 538 36.47 -17.71 -22.24
CA PRO A 538 36.38 -16.84 -23.40
C PRO A 538 34.95 -16.88 -23.97
N LEU A 539 34.41 -15.72 -24.24
CA LEU A 539 33.10 -15.58 -24.87
C LEU A 539 33.24 -16.06 -26.35
N ILE A 540 32.42 -17.01 -26.70
CA ILE A 540 32.27 -17.49 -28.07
C ILE A 540 30.96 -16.90 -28.60
N GLU A 541 31.01 -16.22 -29.73
CA GLU A 541 29.82 -15.71 -30.39
C GLU A 541 28.90 -16.87 -30.76
N ALA A 542 27.72 -16.92 -30.14
CA ALA A 542 26.74 -17.94 -30.53
C ALA A 542 26.22 -17.61 -31.93
N LYS A 543 26.52 -18.45 -32.90
CA LYS A 543 25.81 -18.40 -34.18
C LYS A 543 24.32 -18.49 -33.88
N LYS A 544 23.54 -17.50 -34.32
CA LYS A 544 22.08 -17.63 -34.32
C LYS A 544 21.78 -18.94 -35.02
N LYS A 545 21.19 -19.91 -34.32
CA LYS A 545 20.50 -21.00 -35.01
C LYS A 545 19.45 -20.29 -35.85
N ASP A 546 19.58 -20.43 -37.17
CA ASP A 546 18.52 -20.06 -38.07
C ASP A 546 17.25 -20.68 -37.47
N GLN A 547 16.24 -19.84 -37.26
CA GLN A 547 14.95 -20.35 -36.85
C GLN A 547 14.52 -21.27 -37.96
N VAL A 548 14.63 -22.59 -37.72
CA VAL A 548 14.08 -23.60 -38.61
C VAL A 548 12.58 -23.32 -38.58
N ILE A 549 12.10 -22.61 -39.61
CA ILE A 549 10.70 -22.38 -39.83
C ILE A 549 10.08 -23.75 -39.90
N ALA A 550 8.97 -24.00 -39.22
CA ALA A 550 8.30 -25.29 -39.21
C ALA A 550 8.04 -25.86 -40.63
N GLN A 551 8.04 -25.02 -41.64
CA GLN A 551 8.00 -25.40 -43.07
C GLN A 551 9.23 -26.17 -43.55
N ASP A 552 10.43 -25.90 -43.01
CA ASP A 552 11.67 -26.57 -43.43
C ASP A 552 11.81 -27.96 -42.78
N VAL A 553 11.17 -28.21 -41.65
CA VAL A 553 11.18 -29.52 -40.96
C VAL A 553 10.25 -30.53 -41.65
N PHE A 554 9.29 -30.05 -42.42
CA PHE A 554 8.28 -30.88 -43.08
C PHE A 554 8.53 -31.04 -44.60
N GLN A 555 9.61 -30.49 -45.15
CA GLN A 555 9.92 -30.59 -46.58
C GLN A 555 10.90 -31.70 -46.98
N ASP A 556 11.63 -32.30 -46.06
CA ASP A 556 12.53 -33.43 -46.41
C ASP A 556 11.96 -34.74 -45.88
N ASN A 557 11.25 -35.44 -46.72
CA ASN A 557 11.16 -36.90 -46.92
C ASN A 557 9.82 -37.28 -47.55
N HIS A 558 9.73 -37.13 -48.84
CA HIS A 558 8.77 -37.86 -49.66
C HIS A 558 9.51 -38.73 -50.67
N GLU A 559 9.77 -39.96 -50.24
CA GLU A 559 9.69 -41.11 -51.14
C GLU A 559 9.13 -42.27 -50.32
N ASP A 560 8.02 -42.81 -50.89
CA ASP A 560 7.38 -44.08 -50.55
C ASP A 560 6.54 -44.20 -49.24
N GLY A 561 5.20 -43.94 -49.38
CA GLY A 561 4.16 -44.43 -48.47
C GLY A 561 2.75 -43.91 -48.82
N PRO A 562 1.69 -44.71 -48.68
CA PRO A 562 0.43 -44.52 -49.35
C PRO A 562 -0.39 -43.32 -48.87
N THR A 563 -0.95 -42.64 -49.85
CA THR A 563 -1.93 -41.54 -49.81
C THR A 563 -2.79 -41.42 -48.57
N ALA A 564 -2.46 -40.46 -47.69
CA ALA A 564 -3.42 -39.89 -46.74
C ALA A 564 -4.19 -38.79 -47.43
N LYS A 565 -5.51 -38.94 -47.50
CA LYS A 565 -6.46 -37.98 -48.06
C LYS A 565 -6.30 -36.62 -47.40
N LYS A 566 -5.95 -35.60 -48.23
CA LYS A 566 -6.13 -34.19 -47.88
C LYS A 566 -7.61 -33.95 -47.58
N LEU A 567 -7.89 -33.68 -46.32
CA LEU A 567 -9.15 -33.01 -45.95
C LEU A 567 -9.07 -31.58 -46.49
N LYS A 568 -9.87 -31.30 -47.51
CA LYS A 568 -10.17 -29.94 -47.94
C LYS A 568 -10.78 -29.19 -46.75
N THR A 569 -10.13 -28.15 -46.30
CA THR A 569 -10.71 -27.14 -45.45
C THR A 569 -11.67 -26.37 -46.35
N GLU A 570 -12.96 -26.67 -46.27
CA GLU A 570 -14.00 -25.80 -46.79
C GLU A 570 -14.04 -24.58 -45.89
N GLU A 571 -13.79 -23.41 -46.45
CA GLU A 571 -14.16 -22.11 -45.88
C GLU A 571 -15.69 -22.12 -45.74
N GLY A 572 -16.16 -22.19 -44.53
CA GLY A 572 -17.59 -22.25 -44.18
C GLY A 572 -17.77 -23.02 -42.86
N GLY A 573 -16.84 -22.91 -41.95
CA GLY A 573 -16.99 -23.46 -40.62
C GLY A 573 -18.03 -22.65 -39.85
N ALA A 574 -19.27 -23.15 -39.79
CA ALA A 574 -20.19 -22.75 -38.76
C ALA A 574 -19.44 -22.84 -37.41
N HIS A 575 -19.30 -21.73 -36.73
CA HIS A 575 -18.79 -21.68 -35.37
C HIS A 575 -19.60 -22.67 -34.52
N PHE A 576 -18.99 -23.74 -34.12
CA PHE A 576 -19.58 -24.72 -33.19
C PHE A 576 -19.54 -24.08 -31.80
N SER A 577 -20.64 -23.45 -31.44
CA SER A 577 -20.79 -22.81 -30.12
C SER A 577 -21.60 -23.73 -29.20
N ILE A 578 -21.14 -23.92 -27.97
CA ILE A 578 -21.88 -24.63 -26.94
C ILE A 578 -23.22 -23.94 -26.68
N SER A 579 -23.32 -22.62 -26.85
CA SER A 579 -24.57 -21.88 -26.76
C SER A 579 -25.57 -22.28 -27.83
N SER A 580 -25.16 -22.55 -29.07
CA SER A 580 -26.06 -23.05 -30.13
C SER A 580 -26.53 -24.50 -29.90
N LEU A 581 -25.76 -25.31 -29.19
CA LEU A 581 -26.17 -26.62 -28.67
C LEU A 581 -27.13 -26.47 -27.49
N ALA A 582 -26.94 -25.47 -26.64
CA ALA A 582 -27.79 -25.18 -25.49
C ALA A 582 -29.16 -24.64 -25.92
N GLU A 583 -29.28 -23.89 -27.04
CA GLU A 583 -30.55 -23.49 -27.64
C GLU A 583 -31.38 -24.70 -28.14
N GLY A 584 -30.73 -25.81 -28.49
CA GLY A 584 -31.38 -27.05 -28.91
C GLY A 584 -31.77 -28.01 -27.78
N SER A 585 -31.21 -27.90 -26.58
CA SER A 585 -31.48 -28.82 -25.47
C SER A 585 -31.30 -28.22 -24.10
N VAL A 586 -32.22 -27.31 -23.72
CA VAL A 586 -32.35 -26.92 -22.30
C VAL A 586 -32.73 -28.16 -21.49
N THR A 587 -31.87 -28.56 -20.54
CA THR A 587 -32.07 -29.72 -19.67
C THR A 587 -32.37 -29.37 -18.21
N SER A 588 -32.09 -28.09 -17.84
CA SER A 588 -32.34 -27.56 -16.49
C SER A 588 -32.58 -26.04 -16.57
N VAL A 589 -33.16 -25.47 -15.52
CA VAL A 589 -33.31 -24.01 -15.39
C VAL A 589 -31.93 -23.44 -14.97
N GLY A 590 -31.29 -22.66 -15.85
CA GLY A 590 -30.01 -22.04 -15.58
C GLY A 590 -30.17 -20.67 -14.90
N SER A 591 -29.10 -20.14 -14.29
CA SER A 591 -29.11 -18.86 -13.56
C SER A 591 -29.04 -17.62 -14.46
N VAL A 592 -28.66 -17.79 -15.74
CA VAL A 592 -28.49 -16.68 -16.69
C VAL A 592 -29.83 -16.14 -17.18
N ASN A 593 -30.67 -17.03 -17.74
CA ASN A 593 -32.02 -16.71 -18.24
C ASN A 593 -33.06 -17.68 -17.66
N PRO A 594 -33.30 -17.66 -16.35
CA PRO A 594 -34.11 -18.69 -15.69
C PRO A 594 -35.58 -18.71 -16.16
N ALA A 595 -36.16 -17.54 -16.41
CA ALA A 595 -37.53 -17.43 -16.89
C ALA A 595 -37.74 -18.09 -18.25
N GLU A 596 -36.83 -17.85 -19.21
CA GLU A 596 -36.92 -18.42 -20.56
C GLU A 596 -36.61 -19.92 -20.56
N ASN A 597 -35.56 -20.33 -19.81
CA ASN A 597 -35.22 -21.74 -19.66
C ASN A 597 -36.39 -22.56 -19.06
N PHE A 598 -37.08 -21.97 -18.08
CA PHE A 598 -38.28 -22.56 -17.51
C PHE A 598 -39.40 -22.73 -18.55
N ARG A 599 -39.72 -21.68 -19.34
CA ARG A 599 -40.70 -21.74 -20.40
C ARG A 599 -40.38 -22.82 -21.45
N VAL A 600 -39.10 -22.92 -21.85
CA VAL A 600 -38.63 -23.93 -22.82
C VAL A 600 -38.76 -25.35 -22.26
N LEU A 601 -38.33 -25.60 -21.02
CA LEU A 601 -38.38 -26.91 -20.37
C LEU A 601 -39.81 -27.44 -20.25
N VAL A 602 -40.72 -26.56 -19.80
CA VAL A 602 -42.12 -26.90 -19.59
C VAL A 602 -42.81 -27.14 -20.94
N LYS A 603 -42.58 -26.28 -21.95
CA LYS A 603 -43.14 -26.46 -23.31
C LYS A 603 -42.66 -27.72 -24.02
N GLN A 604 -41.37 -28.05 -23.87
CA GLN A 604 -40.77 -29.24 -24.52
C GLN A 604 -41.02 -30.54 -23.76
N LYS A 605 -41.69 -30.49 -22.61
CA LYS A 605 -41.96 -31.64 -21.71
C LYS A 605 -40.70 -32.44 -21.36
N LYS A 606 -39.54 -31.81 -21.29
CA LYS A 606 -38.25 -32.44 -20.96
C LYS A 606 -38.06 -32.65 -19.45
N ALA A 607 -38.74 -31.87 -18.63
CA ALA A 607 -38.82 -32.04 -17.19
C ALA A 607 -40.29 -31.99 -16.74
N SER A 608 -40.59 -32.56 -15.59
CA SER A 608 -41.92 -32.39 -14.99
C SER A 608 -42.11 -30.93 -14.59
N PHE A 609 -43.34 -30.42 -14.66
CA PHE A 609 -43.63 -29.04 -14.23
C PHE A 609 -43.16 -28.79 -12.79
N GLU A 610 -43.31 -29.81 -11.95
CA GLU A 610 -42.86 -29.78 -10.56
C GLU A 610 -41.34 -29.59 -10.44
N GLU A 611 -40.57 -30.37 -11.18
CA GLU A 611 -39.12 -30.31 -11.15
C GLU A 611 -38.60 -28.98 -11.69
N ALA A 612 -39.11 -28.50 -12.84
CA ALA A 612 -38.75 -27.23 -13.44
C ALA A 612 -39.12 -26.04 -12.54
N SER A 613 -40.31 -26.07 -11.90
CA SER A 613 -40.74 -25.02 -10.99
C SER A 613 -39.89 -24.97 -9.71
N ASN A 614 -39.48 -26.10 -9.16
CA ASN A 614 -38.59 -26.13 -8.00
C ASN A 614 -37.22 -25.57 -8.31
N GLN A 615 -36.65 -25.81 -9.49
CA GLN A 615 -35.40 -25.18 -9.94
C GLN A 615 -35.57 -23.69 -10.09
N LEU A 616 -36.66 -23.19 -10.67
CA LEU A 616 -36.95 -21.77 -10.81
C LEU A 616 -37.11 -21.10 -9.44
N ILE A 617 -37.83 -21.70 -8.52
CA ILE A 617 -38.02 -21.20 -7.15
C ILE A 617 -36.66 -21.05 -6.43
N ASN A 618 -35.78 -22.05 -6.55
CA ASN A 618 -34.44 -21.96 -5.98
C ASN A 618 -33.65 -20.76 -6.51
N HIS A 619 -33.75 -20.48 -7.80
CA HIS A 619 -33.08 -19.29 -8.36
C HIS A 619 -33.71 -17.99 -7.88
N ILE A 620 -35.03 -17.90 -7.77
CA ILE A 620 -35.70 -16.73 -7.19
C ILE A 620 -35.21 -16.47 -5.77
N GLU A 621 -35.12 -17.51 -4.95
CA GLU A 621 -34.63 -17.42 -3.58
C GLU A 621 -33.16 -16.97 -3.51
N GLN A 622 -32.31 -17.50 -4.40
CA GLN A 622 -30.91 -17.08 -4.52
C GLN A 622 -30.78 -15.60 -4.92
N PHE A 623 -31.60 -15.13 -5.85
CA PHE A 623 -31.62 -13.73 -6.27
C PHE A 623 -32.04 -12.81 -5.11
N LEU A 624 -33.02 -13.19 -4.33
CA LEU A 624 -33.47 -12.41 -3.17
C LEU A 624 -32.44 -12.40 -2.02
N ASP A 625 -31.60 -13.44 -1.93
CA ASP A 625 -30.56 -13.51 -0.92
C ASP A 625 -29.41 -12.52 -1.18
N THR A 626 -29.24 -12.03 -2.40
CA THR A 626 -28.22 -11.01 -2.74
C THR A 626 -28.63 -9.60 -2.31
N ASN A 627 -29.94 -9.36 -2.07
CA ASN A 627 -30.52 -8.06 -1.67
C ASN A 627 -30.15 -6.87 -2.59
N GLU A 628 -29.86 -7.11 -3.87
CA GLU A 628 -29.58 -6.07 -4.87
C GLU A 628 -30.82 -5.82 -5.73
N THR A 629 -31.16 -4.56 -5.99
CA THR A 629 -32.33 -4.14 -6.78
C THR A 629 -32.35 -4.70 -8.20
N LEU A 630 -31.19 -4.92 -8.81
CA LEU A 630 -31.05 -5.51 -10.14
C LEU A 630 -31.64 -6.95 -10.19
N TYR A 631 -31.46 -7.75 -9.14
CA TYR A 631 -31.98 -9.10 -9.07
C TYR A 631 -33.46 -9.14 -8.71
N PHE A 632 -34.01 -8.08 -8.15
CA PHE A 632 -35.45 -7.97 -7.92
C PHE A 632 -36.22 -8.03 -9.24
N MET A 633 -35.74 -7.33 -10.27
CA MET A 633 -36.37 -7.37 -11.60
C MET A 633 -36.30 -8.77 -12.23
N LYS A 634 -35.14 -9.44 -12.14
CA LYS A 634 -35.00 -10.84 -12.61
C LYS A 634 -35.91 -11.80 -11.85
N SER A 635 -36.06 -11.63 -10.53
CA SER A 635 -37.00 -12.39 -9.72
C SER A 635 -38.43 -12.17 -10.16
N MET A 636 -38.79 -10.91 -10.49
CA MET A 636 -40.12 -10.55 -11.03
C MET A 636 -40.40 -11.27 -12.34
N ASP A 637 -39.45 -11.28 -13.28
CA ASP A 637 -39.58 -11.99 -14.55
C ASP A 637 -39.77 -13.50 -14.36
N CYS A 638 -39.07 -14.09 -13.42
CA CYS A 638 -39.25 -15.50 -13.06
C CYS A 638 -40.64 -15.76 -12.46
N ILE A 639 -41.13 -14.89 -11.60
CA ILE A 639 -42.45 -15.01 -10.97
C ILE A 639 -43.54 -14.86 -12.00
N ARG A 640 -43.42 -13.90 -12.93
CA ARG A 640 -44.35 -13.72 -14.07
C ARG A 640 -44.37 -14.96 -14.96
N ALA A 641 -43.20 -15.47 -15.36
CA ALA A 641 -43.10 -16.68 -16.16
C ALA A 641 -43.74 -17.91 -15.47
N PHE A 642 -43.52 -18.06 -14.15
CA PHE A 642 -44.12 -19.13 -13.36
C PHE A 642 -45.63 -19.00 -13.33
N ARG A 643 -46.16 -17.79 -13.09
CA ARG A 643 -47.61 -17.52 -13.09
C ARG A 643 -48.27 -17.85 -14.43
N GLU A 644 -47.68 -17.35 -15.54
CA GLU A 644 -48.20 -17.58 -16.87
C GLU A 644 -48.25 -19.08 -17.25
N GLU A 645 -47.19 -19.82 -17.00
CA GLU A 645 -47.11 -21.21 -17.37
C GLU A 645 -47.94 -22.07 -16.38
N ALA A 646 -48.08 -21.69 -15.10
CA ALA A 646 -48.95 -22.38 -14.13
C ALA A 646 -50.42 -22.32 -14.57
N ILE A 647 -50.91 -21.22 -15.14
CA ILE A 647 -52.24 -21.09 -15.71
C ILE A 647 -52.40 -22.02 -16.93
N LYS A 648 -51.39 -22.09 -17.82
CA LYS A 648 -51.45 -22.89 -19.06
C LYS A 648 -51.39 -24.41 -18.78
N PHE A 649 -50.73 -24.83 -17.74
CA PHE A 649 -50.54 -26.24 -17.40
C PHE A 649 -51.44 -26.72 -16.27
N SER A 650 -52.39 -25.89 -15.81
CA SER A 650 -53.34 -26.20 -14.72
C SER A 650 -52.65 -26.53 -13.39
N GLU A 651 -51.58 -25.79 -13.07
CA GLU A 651 -50.78 -25.95 -11.84
C GLU A 651 -50.93 -24.71 -10.93
N GLU A 652 -52.11 -24.10 -10.91
CA GLU A 652 -52.44 -22.86 -10.19
C GLU A 652 -52.17 -22.97 -8.69
N GLN A 653 -52.48 -24.16 -8.11
CA GLN A 653 -52.31 -24.40 -6.68
C GLN A 653 -50.82 -24.32 -6.28
N ARG A 654 -49.94 -24.81 -7.14
CA ARG A 654 -48.50 -24.78 -6.91
C ARG A 654 -47.97 -23.32 -6.90
N PHE A 655 -48.39 -22.53 -7.87
CA PHE A 655 -48.03 -21.12 -7.89
C PHE A 655 -48.59 -20.35 -6.70
N ASN A 656 -49.84 -20.57 -6.33
CA ASN A 656 -50.47 -19.88 -5.20
C ASN A 656 -49.78 -20.25 -3.87
N ASN A 657 -49.36 -21.48 -3.69
CA ASN A 657 -48.61 -21.91 -2.51
C ASN A 657 -47.22 -21.28 -2.47
N PHE A 658 -46.55 -21.22 -3.62
CA PHE A 658 -45.25 -20.57 -3.74
C PHE A 658 -45.35 -19.08 -3.38
N LEU A 659 -46.33 -18.34 -3.95
CA LEU A 659 -46.43 -16.90 -3.72
C LEU A 659 -46.75 -16.56 -2.26
N LYS A 660 -47.53 -17.43 -1.57
CA LYS A 660 -47.77 -17.30 -0.12
C LYS A 660 -46.52 -17.53 0.69
N ALA A 661 -45.76 -18.59 0.39
CA ALA A 661 -44.48 -18.87 1.06
C ALA A 661 -43.43 -17.75 0.81
N LEU A 662 -43.41 -17.22 -0.41
CA LEU A 662 -42.54 -16.12 -0.78
C LEU A 662 -42.84 -14.84 0.05
N ARG A 663 -44.12 -14.52 0.27
CA ARG A 663 -44.52 -13.38 1.13
C ARG A 663 -44.01 -13.54 2.56
N GLU A 664 -44.18 -14.70 3.16
CA GLU A 664 -43.69 -15.00 4.52
C GLU A 664 -42.16 -14.87 4.58
N LYS A 665 -41.45 -15.33 3.56
CA LYS A 665 -39.99 -15.25 3.46
C LYS A 665 -39.48 -13.83 3.30
N VAL A 666 -40.15 -13.04 2.47
CA VAL A 666 -39.86 -11.60 2.26
C VAL A 666 -40.09 -10.80 3.55
N GLU A 667 -41.19 -11.10 4.28
CA GLU A 667 -41.49 -10.49 5.58
C GLU A 667 -40.40 -10.85 6.61
N SER A 668 -39.98 -12.12 6.69
CA SER A 668 -38.96 -12.58 7.62
C SER A 668 -37.56 -11.97 7.36
N LYS A 669 -37.23 -11.69 6.09
CA LYS A 669 -35.97 -11.09 5.67
C LYS A 669 -36.00 -9.56 5.58
N GLN A 670 -37.13 -8.93 5.90
CA GLN A 670 -37.33 -7.47 5.84
C GLN A 670 -37.11 -6.88 4.43
N LEU A 671 -37.37 -7.63 3.36
CA LEU A 671 -37.25 -7.18 1.98
C LEU A 671 -38.51 -6.41 1.51
N ASN A 672 -38.93 -5.42 2.26
CA ASN A 672 -40.16 -4.67 2.03
C ASN A 672 -40.19 -4.01 0.65
N HIS A 673 -39.04 -3.50 0.19
CA HIS A 673 -38.95 -2.86 -1.13
C HIS A 673 -39.22 -3.86 -2.28
N PHE A 674 -38.77 -5.10 -2.17
CA PHE A 674 -39.11 -6.13 -3.17
C PHE A 674 -40.62 -6.40 -3.19
N TRP A 675 -41.27 -6.48 -2.00
CA TRP A 675 -42.70 -6.70 -1.94
C TRP A 675 -43.53 -5.53 -2.51
N GLU A 676 -43.05 -4.30 -2.33
CA GLU A 676 -43.66 -3.11 -2.97
C GLU A 676 -43.65 -3.24 -4.50
N ILE A 677 -42.57 -3.75 -5.11
CA ILE A 677 -42.50 -4.00 -6.56
C ILE A 677 -43.52 -5.07 -6.98
N VAL A 678 -43.65 -6.16 -6.19
CA VAL A 678 -44.65 -7.21 -6.46
C VAL A 678 -46.08 -6.65 -6.44
N VAL A 679 -46.37 -5.77 -5.48
CA VAL A 679 -47.69 -5.07 -5.38
C VAL A 679 -47.88 -4.12 -6.50
N GLN A 680 -46.88 -3.33 -6.88
CA GLN A 680 -46.93 -2.35 -7.99
C GLN A 680 -47.16 -3.04 -9.33
N ASP A 681 -46.55 -4.19 -9.57
CA ASP A 681 -46.74 -5.00 -10.78
C ASP A 681 -48.07 -5.79 -10.78
N GLY A 682 -48.81 -5.76 -9.68
CA GLY A 682 -50.09 -6.42 -9.56
C GLY A 682 -50.05 -7.93 -9.65
N ILE A 683 -48.92 -8.57 -9.26
CA ILE A 683 -48.80 -10.03 -9.27
C ILE A 683 -49.57 -10.61 -8.08
N THR A 684 -50.77 -11.15 -8.40
CA THR A 684 -51.68 -11.73 -7.41
C THR A 684 -51.69 -13.26 -7.47
N LEU A 685 -52.34 -13.86 -6.47
CA LEU A 685 -52.76 -15.26 -6.54
C LEU A 685 -53.64 -15.47 -7.75
N ILE A 686 -53.50 -16.62 -8.41
CA ILE A 686 -54.35 -17.01 -9.54
C ILE A 686 -55.75 -17.29 -9.01
N THR A 687 -56.75 -16.63 -9.58
CA THR A 687 -58.15 -16.70 -9.12
C THR A 687 -58.96 -17.73 -9.88
N LYS A 688 -60.18 -18.06 -9.37
CA LYS A 688 -61.16 -18.92 -10.07
C LYS A 688 -61.59 -18.40 -11.40
N GLU A 689 -61.56 -17.06 -11.58
CA GLU A 689 -61.94 -16.43 -12.82
C GLU A 689 -60.87 -16.56 -13.91
N GLU A 690 -59.62 -16.68 -13.51
CA GLU A 690 -58.47 -16.86 -14.40
C GLU A 690 -58.22 -18.29 -14.79
N ALA A 691 -58.44 -19.23 -13.83
CA ALA A 691 -58.23 -20.65 -14.05
C ALA A 691 -59.18 -21.49 -13.21
N SER A 692 -59.87 -22.45 -13.84
CA SER A 692 -60.92 -23.27 -13.21
C SER A 692 -60.44 -24.18 -12.08
N GLY A 693 -59.17 -24.49 -12.04
CA GLY A 693 -58.54 -25.32 -10.99
C GLY A 693 -58.18 -24.58 -9.70
N SER A 694 -58.27 -23.25 -9.70
CA SER A 694 -57.99 -22.45 -8.50
C SER A 694 -59.17 -22.42 -7.53
N SER A 695 -58.89 -22.42 -6.25
CA SER A 695 -59.87 -22.27 -5.15
C SER A 695 -59.99 -20.79 -4.68
N VAL A 696 -59.11 -19.90 -5.12
CA VAL A 696 -58.99 -18.53 -4.63
C VAL A 696 -60.00 -17.58 -5.30
N THR A 697 -60.68 -16.77 -4.49
CA THR A 697 -61.60 -15.73 -5.00
C THR A 697 -60.87 -14.42 -5.35
N ALA A 698 -61.47 -13.61 -6.21
CA ALA A 698 -60.89 -12.29 -6.59
C ALA A 698 -60.68 -11.35 -5.36
N GLU A 699 -61.57 -11.47 -4.36
CA GLU A 699 -61.49 -10.68 -3.13
C GLU A 699 -60.32 -11.14 -2.26
N GLU A 700 -60.09 -12.46 -2.15
CA GLU A 700 -58.96 -13.04 -1.45
C GLU A 700 -57.60 -12.66 -2.10
N ALA A 701 -57.54 -12.66 -3.42
CA ALA A 701 -56.35 -12.24 -4.16
C ALA A 701 -56.00 -10.77 -3.93
N LYS A 702 -57.01 -9.87 -3.91
CA LYS A 702 -56.83 -8.46 -3.58
C LYS A 702 -56.40 -8.23 -2.14
N LYS A 703 -57.04 -8.95 -1.19
CA LYS A 703 -56.67 -8.91 0.22
C LYS A 703 -55.27 -9.40 0.47
N PHE A 704 -54.81 -10.38 -0.32
CA PHE A 704 -53.44 -10.89 -0.25
C PHE A 704 -52.36 -9.83 -0.57
N LEU A 705 -52.61 -8.86 -1.44
CA LEU A 705 -51.71 -7.78 -1.74
C LEU A 705 -51.78 -6.61 -0.75
N ALA A 706 -52.86 -6.49 -0.01
CA ALA A 706 -53.03 -5.41 0.96
C ALA A 706 -51.98 -5.46 2.09
N PRO A 707 -51.47 -4.30 2.56
CA PRO A 707 -50.58 -4.27 3.69
C PRO A 707 -51.28 -4.86 4.93
N LYS A 708 -50.59 -5.69 5.69
CA LYS A 708 -51.09 -6.14 6.99
C LYS A 708 -51.15 -4.93 7.92
N GLU A 709 -52.33 -4.57 8.43
CA GLU A 709 -52.49 -3.59 9.50
C GLU A 709 -51.68 -4.07 10.72
N LYS A 710 -50.71 -3.25 11.14
CA LYS A 710 -50.03 -3.49 12.44
C LYS A 710 -51.03 -3.28 13.56
N PRO A 711 -51.10 -4.15 14.58
CA PRO A 711 -51.87 -3.86 15.79
C PRO A 711 -51.30 -2.59 16.42
N SER A 712 -52.16 -1.64 16.69
CA SER A 712 -51.84 -0.43 17.41
C SER A 712 -51.43 -0.77 18.84
N GLU A 713 -50.16 -0.64 19.17
CA GLU A 713 -49.72 -0.44 20.56
C GLU A 713 -49.36 1.03 20.74
N ASP A 714 -50.26 1.71 21.42
CA ASP A 714 -49.98 2.99 22.08
C ASP A 714 -48.87 2.79 23.12
N THR A 715 -47.74 3.47 22.93
CA THR A 715 -47.08 4.18 24.03
C THR A 715 -46.00 5.09 23.46
N ALA A 716 -46.15 6.33 23.80
CA ALA A 716 -45.22 7.44 23.57
C ALA A 716 -43.89 7.21 24.31
N ALA A 717 -42.74 7.55 23.66
CA ALA A 717 -41.75 8.44 24.25
C ALA A 717 -40.54 8.66 23.30
N ALA A 718 -40.32 9.95 23.10
CA ALA A 718 -39.04 10.66 23.03
C ALA A 718 -38.06 10.39 21.86
N PHE A 719 -37.99 11.41 21.06
CA PHE A 719 -36.89 11.97 20.32
C PHE A 719 -35.50 11.69 20.88
N GLU A 720 -34.56 11.31 20.00
CA GLU A 720 -33.27 12.00 19.89
C GLU A 720 -32.71 11.83 18.46
N GLU A 721 -32.39 12.99 17.91
CA GLU A 721 -31.73 13.20 16.63
C GLU A 721 -30.25 12.85 16.68
N GLY A 722 -29.71 12.50 15.51
CA GLY A 722 -28.36 12.90 15.13
C GLY A 722 -27.31 11.79 15.10
N GLY A 723 -26.87 11.45 13.92
CA GLY A 723 -25.66 10.64 13.71
C GLY A 723 -25.34 10.44 12.25
N ASP A 724 -24.43 11.23 11.78
CA ASP A 724 -23.91 11.39 10.41
C ASP A 724 -23.60 10.10 9.65
N VAL A 725 -24.00 10.12 8.39
CA VAL A 725 -23.72 9.11 7.36
C VAL A 725 -22.51 9.59 6.53
N GLU A 726 -21.32 9.59 7.10
CA GLU A 726 -20.09 9.95 6.37
C GLU A 726 -18.91 8.98 6.49
N ASP A 727 -19.06 7.81 7.11
CA ASP A 727 -17.92 6.91 7.39
C ASP A 727 -17.86 5.62 6.52
N LEU A 728 -18.46 5.59 5.33
CA LEU A 728 -18.47 4.38 4.50
C LEU A 728 -17.64 4.43 3.21
N LEU A 729 -16.88 5.49 2.96
CA LEU A 729 -16.14 5.67 1.71
C LEU A 729 -14.62 5.46 1.77
N ASP A 730 -14.06 5.07 2.90
CA ASP A 730 -12.60 4.93 3.06
C ASP A 730 -12.08 3.47 3.10
N MET A 731 -12.83 2.50 2.58
CA MET A 731 -12.38 1.10 2.50
C MET A 731 -12.51 0.50 1.09
N ILE A 732 -11.89 1.13 0.09
CA ILE A 732 -11.57 0.45 -1.18
C ILE A 732 -10.10 0.65 -1.52
#